data_f8ac4f4c89605e19814870da1616e15b
#
_entry.id   f8ac4f4c89605e19814870da1616e15b
#
_cell.length_a   1.000
_cell.length_b   1.000
_cell.length_c   1.000
_cell.angle_alpha   90.00
_cell.angle_beta   90.00
_cell.angle_gamma   90.00
#
_symmetry.space_group_name_H-M   'P 1'
#
loop_
_entity.id
_entity.type
_entity.pdbx_description
1 polymer ?
#
loop_
_entity_poly.entity_id
_entity_poly.type
_entity_poly.pdbx_seq_one_letter_code
_entity_poly.pdbx_strand_id
1 'polypeptide(L)'
;MRPAVVFAVSLLLALPVAAGAEELTIERLFADPALSGPSLRGLKVAPDGARVTFLRGREDDQNRQDLWEFHVESGQTRRLVDADDLGGGALSAEEQARRERLRIAALTGIVDYVWAPDGSALLFPLDGSLYHYALPDGPARQLVDAADGFVTDPKIAPDGERVGFVRDQNLFVVAVAGGEPVALTRDGGGAVSNGMAEFIAQEEMDRHTGWWWSPDGSAIAFTRIDEARVPLQQRFEIQAGAVDTVEQRYPAAGTRNVDIQLGVVAVGDEAPAVEWIDLGPSTDIYLARVDWRDDGKAVLFQRQSRDQRRLELIEAELDGGRQRVLLTETATTWINLHNDLRPLPDGRFIWSSERDGWRHLYLHGADGRRQRQLTQGEWTVDALLAVDADGKRVWFAGNKDNPLDKQVYTVALDGGAIERISSGRGWHEASFAGNASVWVDTFSAADTPPNVRLRNADGSERAVLLANTLDDSHPYGPFRDRHSLPEFGTLKNAGGDTLHWRLYKPHDFDPARRHPVMVRFYGGPGRQLVTSAWGDAFDQYMTRQGFLVFSLDNRGTPRRGKAFEDALFRRMGAVEADDQRAGIDHLRGLPFVDPERIGVFGWSYGGYLTLMMLAKHADVVAAGAAVAPVTDWALYDTHYTERYLDHPQRNADGYADSALWPHLAGMSSRLLLVHGMADDNVLFTHSTELMSRLQQQGTAFELMTYPGGKHGLSQPWMRTHVYRAIADFLQRMGPSAGGAAAP
;
A
#
# COMPACT_ATOMS: atom_id res chain seq x y z
N MET A 1 56.05 36.34 -62.37
CA MET A 1 54.85 36.93 -61.72
C MET A 1 53.87 35.83 -61.39
N ARG A 2 53.76 35.50 -60.15
CA ARG A 2 52.77 34.52 -59.59
C ARG A 2 51.79 35.32 -58.76
N PRO A 3 50.48 35.14 -58.90
CA PRO A 3 49.49 35.82 -58.04
C PRO A 3 49.36 35.12 -56.67
N ALA A 4 49.31 35.93 -55.66
CA ALA A 4 49.05 35.49 -54.29
C ALA A 4 47.53 35.24 -54.11
N VAL A 5 47.19 34.06 -53.58
CA VAL A 5 45.82 33.70 -53.17
C VAL A 5 45.67 34.07 -51.74
N VAL A 6 44.77 34.98 -51.41
CA VAL A 6 44.38 35.35 -50.06
C VAL A 6 43.24 34.41 -49.62
N PHE A 7 43.53 33.60 -48.60
CA PHE A 7 42.46 32.81 -47.90
C PHE A 7 41.79 33.70 -46.85
N ALA A 8 40.53 34.00 -47.05
CA ALA A 8 39.68 34.59 -46.02
C ALA A 8 39.17 33.47 -45.10
N VAL A 9 39.60 33.47 -43.85
CA VAL A 9 39.07 32.58 -42.79
C VAL A 9 37.83 33.25 -42.24
N SER A 10 36.66 32.72 -42.60
CA SER A 10 35.37 33.08 -41.95
C SER A 10 35.27 32.43 -40.61
N LEU A 11 35.37 33.23 -39.56
CA LEU A 11 35.12 32.79 -38.15
C LEU A 11 33.58 32.69 -37.98
N LEU A 12 33.04 31.48 -38.02
CA LEU A 12 31.67 31.21 -37.62
C LEU A 12 31.61 31.27 -36.09
N LEU A 13 31.10 32.36 -35.51
CA LEU A 13 30.66 32.45 -34.15
C LEU A 13 29.45 31.54 -33.99
N ALA A 14 29.67 30.37 -33.39
CA ALA A 14 28.58 29.53 -32.89
C ALA A 14 27.97 30.25 -31.68
N LEU A 15 26.83 30.88 -31.87
CA LEU A 15 25.97 31.31 -30.78
C LEU A 15 25.55 30.06 -30.01
N PRO A 16 25.64 30.05 -28.64
CA PRO A 16 25.08 28.96 -27.90
C PRO A 16 23.58 28.94 -28.17
N VAL A 17 23.09 27.87 -28.77
CA VAL A 17 21.66 27.55 -28.78
C VAL A 17 21.33 27.39 -27.31
N ALA A 18 20.55 28.30 -26.77
CA ALA A 18 19.95 28.13 -25.43
C ALA A 18 19.23 26.77 -25.48
N ALA A 19 19.69 25.80 -24.74
CA ALA A 19 19.00 24.52 -24.58
C ALA A 19 17.62 24.89 -24.04
N GLY A 20 16.58 24.80 -24.87
CA GLY A 20 15.22 24.98 -24.46
C GLY A 20 14.97 24.02 -23.30
N ALA A 21 14.29 24.47 -22.25
CA ALA A 21 13.94 23.63 -21.12
C ALA A 21 13.28 22.34 -21.65
N GLU A 22 13.80 21.20 -21.23
CA GLU A 22 13.29 19.90 -21.65
C GLU A 22 11.81 19.77 -21.29
N GLU A 23 11.00 19.26 -22.21
CA GLU A 23 9.58 19.09 -22.00
C GLU A 23 9.33 17.78 -21.23
N LEU A 24 8.55 17.86 -20.15
CA LEU A 24 8.11 16.68 -19.39
C LEU A 24 7.01 15.97 -20.18
N THR A 25 7.31 14.79 -20.71
CA THR A 25 6.36 13.96 -21.49
C THR A 25 5.79 12.82 -20.65
N ILE A 26 4.69 12.25 -21.12
CA ILE A 26 4.09 11.06 -20.47
C ILE A 26 5.06 9.87 -20.48
N GLU A 27 5.81 9.69 -21.57
CA GLU A 27 6.85 8.66 -21.68
C GLU A 27 7.88 8.82 -20.59
N ARG A 28 8.35 10.05 -20.35
CA ARG A 28 9.36 10.34 -19.33
C ARG A 28 8.88 10.08 -17.93
N LEU A 29 7.55 10.14 -17.65
CA LEU A 29 7.01 9.83 -16.32
C LEU A 29 7.28 8.38 -15.88
N PHE A 30 7.36 7.46 -16.87
CA PHE A 30 7.45 6.01 -16.62
C PHE A 30 8.74 5.38 -17.19
N ALA A 31 9.65 6.20 -17.71
CA ALA A 31 10.95 5.76 -18.20
C ALA A 31 11.99 5.78 -17.07
N ASP A 32 12.98 4.89 -17.18
CA ASP A 32 14.16 4.91 -16.34
C ASP A 32 15.16 5.98 -16.80
N PRO A 33 15.93 6.55 -15.85
CA PRO A 33 15.78 6.46 -14.40
C PRO A 33 14.53 7.19 -13.90
N ALA A 34 13.93 6.69 -12.82
CA ALA A 34 12.69 7.24 -12.26
C ALA A 34 12.83 8.74 -11.92
N LEU A 35 11.79 9.54 -12.18
CA LEU A 35 11.79 10.98 -11.93
C LEU A 35 11.91 11.35 -10.44
N SER A 36 11.53 10.47 -9.54
CA SER A 36 11.76 10.65 -8.10
C SER A 36 13.22 10.43 -7.69
N GLY A 37 14.09 10.08 -8.63
CA GLY A 37 15.46 9.65 -8.38
C GLY A 37 15.55 8.17 -7.95
N PRO A 38 16.76 7.71 -7.59
CA PRO A 38 16.97 6.35 -7.11
C PRO A 38 16.16 6.08 -5.84
N SER A 39 15.83 4.83 -5.61
CA SER A 39 15.12 4.40 -4.40
C SER A 39 15.80 3.18 -3.76
N LEU A 40 15.73 3.11 -2.44
CA LEU A 40 16.12 1.94 -1.66
C LEU A 40 14.83 1.29 -1.16
N ARG A 41 14.65 0.00 -1.47
CA ARG A 41 13.45 -0.76 -1.12
C ARG A 41 13.74 -1.76 -0.02
N GLY A 42 12.72 -2.16 0.72
CA GLY A 42 12.87 -3.19 1.75
C GLY A 42 13.96 -2.85 2.79
N LEU A 43 14.12 -1.57 3.14
CA LEU A 43 15.09 -1.11 4.11
C LEU A 43 14.88 -1.81 5.46
N LYS A 44 15.89 -2.54 5.92
CA LYS A 44 15.90 -3.24 7.21
C LYS A 44 17.18 -2.94 7.95
N VAL A 45 17.06 -2.58 9.21
CA VAL A 45 18.22 -2.42 10.09
C VAL A 45 18.52 -3.77 10.73
N ALA A 46 19.80 -4.17 10.76
CA ALA A 46 20.22 -5.38 11.46
C ALA A 46 19.76 -5.35 12.94
N PRO A 47 19.51 -6.50 13.57
CA PRO A 47 19.05 -6.56 14.96
C PRO A 47 19.94 -5.81 15.94
N ASP A 48 21.27 -5.82 15.71
CA ASP A 48 22.29 -5.14 16.51
C ASP A 48 22.52 -3.66 16.14
N GLY A 49 21.90 -3.18 15.04
CA GLY A 49 22.09 -1.82 14.52
C GLY A 49 23.40 -1.59 13.75
N ALA A 50 24.23 -2.61 13.49
CA ALA A 50 25.54 -2.46 12.85
C ALA A 50 25.48 -2.33 11.33
N ARG A 51 24.37 -2.71 10.71
CA ARG A 51 24.18 -2.73 9.25
C ARG A 51 22.78 -2.28 8.89
N VAL A 52 22.66 -1.69 7.70
CA VAL A 52 21.37 -1.46 7.03
C VAL A 52 21.39 -2.22 5.71
N THR A 53 20.44 -3.10 5.49
CA THR A 53 20.28 -3.80 4.22
C THR A 53 19.11 -3.24 3.44
N PHE A 54 19.19 -3.36 2.13
CA PHE A 54 18.13 -2.86 1.22
C PHE A 54 18.25 -3.52 -0.15
N LEU A 55 17.16 -3.41 -0.89
CA LEU A 55 17.09 -3.76 -2.31
C LEU A 55 17.26 -2.50 -3.13
N ARG A 56 18.04 -2.60 -4.19
CA ARG A 56 18.31 -1.49 -5.10
C ARG A 56 18.18 -1.95 -6.54
N GLY A 57 17.39 -1.21 -7.33
CA GLY A 57 17.26 -1.41 -8.77
C GLY A 57 18.55 -1.06 -9.49
N ARG A 58 18.78 -1.69 -10.64
CA ARG A 58 19.91 -1.41 -11.51
C ARG A 58 19.73 -0.10 -12.26
N GLU A 59 20.81 0.46 -12.77
CA GLU A 59 20.75 1.72 -13.53
C GLU A 59 20.01 1.54 -14.86
N ASP A 60 20.15 0.37 -15.48
CA ASP A 60 19.54 -0.01 -16.76
C ASP A 60 18.16 -0.68 -16.61
N ASP A 61 17.82 -1.20 -15.42
CA ASP A 61 16.52 -1.78 -15.09
C ASP A 61 16.16 -1.55 -13.61
N GLN A 62 15.40 -0.50 -13.34
CA GLN A 62 14.99 -0.13 -11.99
C GLN A 62 14.05 -1.16 -11.33
N ASN A 63 13.44 -2.06 -12.10
CA ASN A 63 12.62 -3.14 -11.56
C ASN A 63 13.43 -4.37 -11.16
N ARG A 64 14.63 -4.56 -11.69
CA ARG A 64 15.53 -5.66 -11.33
C ARG A 64 16.30 -5.31 -10.07
N GLN A 65 16.00 -6.01 -8.97
CA GLN A 65 16.53 -5.70 -7.64
C GLN A 65 17.68 -6.64 -7.27
N ASP A 66 18.76 -6.03 -6.76
CA ASP A 66 19.89 -6.71 -6.10
C ASP A 66 19.88 -6.42 -4.60
N LEU A 67 20.54 -7.28 -3.80
CA LEU A 67 20.65 -7.12 -2.35
C LEU A 67 21.93 -6.37 -1.98
N TRP A 68 21.80 -5.30 -1.19
CA TRP A 68 22.85 -4.40 -0.78
C TRP A 68 22.91 -4.23 0.73
N GLU A 69 24.09 -3.82 1.24
CA GLU A 69 24.25 -3.36 2.62
C GLU A 69 24.97 -2.02 2.71
N PHE A 70 24.67 -1.30 3.78
CA PHE A 70 25.44 -0.17 4.31
C PHE A 70 25.99 -0.59 5.68
N HIS A 71 27.32 -0.57 5.86
CA HIS A 71 27.96 -0.88 7.12
C HIS A 71 28.10 0.40 7.96
N VAL A 72 27.48 0.43 9.12
CA VAL A 72 27.27 1.65 9.92
C VAL A 72 28.56 2.26 10.44
N GLU A 73 29.55 1.43 10.85
CA GLU A 73 30.82 1.92 11.39
C GLU A 73 31.76 2.44 10.31
N SER A 74 31.89 1.73 9.19
CA SER A 74 32.82 2.12 8.11
C SER A 74 32.21 3.13 7.14
N GLY A 75 30.87 3.29 7.11
CA GLY A 75 30.15 4.13 6.15
C GLY A 75 30.18 3.59 4.72
N GLN A 76 30.56 2.33 4.51
CA GLN A 76 30.67 1.74 3.18
C GLN A 76 29.35 1.09 2.75
N THR A 77 29.00 1.32 1.49
CA THR A 77 27.91 0.63 0.80
C THR A 77 28.49 -0.37 -0.18
N ARG A 78 27.95 -1.62 -0.18
CA ARG A 78 28.35 -2.65 -1.15
C ARG A 78 27.18 -3.53 -1.55
N ARG A 79 27.25 -4.11 -2.74
CA ARG A 79 26.35 -5.16 -3.16
C ARG A 79 26.73 -6.47 -2.49
N LEU A 80 25.77 -7.13 -1.82
CA LEU A 80 25.96 -8.45 -1.22
C LEU A 80 25.70 -9.56 -2.23
N VAL A 81 24.61 -9.42 -2.99
CA VAL A 81 24.16 -10.42 -3.97
C VAL A 81 23.75 -9.75 -5.25
N ASP A 82 24.32 -10.22 -6.36
CA ASP A 82 23.83 -9.97 -7.71
C ASP A 82 22.79 -11.05 -8.07
N ALA A 83 21.56 -10.63 -8.37
CA ALA A 83 20.50 -11.58 -8.68
C ALA A 83 20.75 -12.39 -9.97
N ASP A 84 21.61 -11.89 -10.89
CA ASP A 84 21.95 -12.61 -12.14
C ASP A 84 23.00 -13.71 -11.95
N ASP A 85 23.78 -13.65 -10.86
CA ASP A 85 24.72 -14.73 -10.54
C ASP A 85 24.01 -15.99 -10.02
N LEU A 86 22.73 -15.87 -9.70
CA LEU A 86 21.88 -16.95 -9.20
C LEU A 86 20.84 -17.32 -10.27
N GLY A 87 20.52 -18.58 -10.39
CA GLY A 87 19.55 -19.06 -11.37
C GLY A 87 18.15 -18.48 -11.15
N GLY A 88 17.35 -18.40 -12.20
CA GLY A 88 15.98 -17.93 -12.18
C GLY A 88 15.00 -18.87 -12.87
N GLY A 89 13.76 -18.92 -12.40
CA GLY A 89 12.62 -19.70 -12.94
C GLY A 89 11.38 -18.82 -13.15
N ALA A 90 10.30 -19.44 -13.61
CA ALA A 90 9.00 -18.80 -13.70
C ALA A 90 8.33 -18.71 -12.32
N LEU A 91 7.65 -17.60 -12.03
CA LEU A 91 6.88 -17.46 -10.80
C LEU A 91 5.67 -18.39 -10.80
N SER A 92 5.36 -19.00 -9.65
CA SER A 92 4.11 -19.74 -9.46
C SER A 92 2.90 -18.79 -9.49
N ALA A 93 1.70 -19.35 -9.70
CA ALA A 93 0.46 -18.55 -9.67
C ALA A 93 0.21 -17.92 -8.29
N GLU A 94 0.55 -18.63 -7.21
CA GLU A 94 0.42 -18.16 -5.83
C GLU A 94 1.35 -16.98 -5.55
N GLU A 95 2.62 -17.04 -6.00
CA GLU A 95 3.56 -15.95 -5.83
C GLU A 95 3.19 -14.73 -6.71
N GLN A 96 2.69 -14.96 -7.92
CA GLN A 96 2.16 -13.88 -8.76
C GLN A 96 1.01 -13.17 -8.05
N ALA A 97 0.04 -13.91 -7.51
CA ALA A 97 -1.07 -13.37 -6.75
C ALA A 97 -0.57 -12.59 -5.51
N ARG A 98 0.38 -13.17 -4.75
CA ARG A 98 0.99 -12.50 -3.59
C ARG A 98 1.66 -11.18 -3.98
N ARG A 99 2.44 -11.14 -5.07
CA ARG A 99 3.10 -9.91 -5.56
C ARG A 99 2.11 -8.85 -6.01
N GLU A 100 0.98 -9.23 -6.60
CA GLU A 100 -0.12 -8.29 -6.91
C GLU A 100 -0.69 -7.67 -5.64
N ARG A 101 -0.96 -8.46 -4.58
CA ARG A 101 -1.46 -7.96 -3.28
C ARG A 101 -0.45 -7.03 -2.59
N LEU A 102 0.84 -7.34 -2.68
CA LEU A 102 1.94 -6.50 -2.18
C LEU A 102 2.25 -5.28 -3.05
N ARG A 103 1.62 -5.14 -4.23
CA ARG A 103 1.87 -4.06 -5.20
C ARG A 103 3.31 -4.03 -5.73
N ILE A 104 3.96 -5.20 -5.81
CA ILE A 104 5.34 -5.38 -6.30
C ILE A 104 5.41 -6.28 -7.55
N ALA A 105 4.31 -6.50 -8.26
CA ALA A 105 4.23 -7.39 -9.42
C ALA A 105 5.18 -7.03 -10.58
N ALA A 106 5.59 -5.77 -10.68
CA ALA A 106 6.55 -5.33 -11.70
C ALA A 106 8.02 -5.61 -11.32
N LEU A 107 8.30 -5.95 -10.06
CA LEU A 107 9.68 -6.17 -9.60
C LEU A 107 10.17 -7.56 -9.97
N THR A 108 11.46 -7.66 -10.32
CA THR A 108 12.19 -8.88 -10.62
C THR A 108 13.47 -8.97 -9.78
N GLY A 109 14.17 -10.10 -9.84
CA GLY A 109 15.33 -10.35 -8.99
C GLY A 109 14.93 -10.63 -7.54
N ILE A 110 15.73 -10.16 -6.59
CA ILE A 110 15.46 -10.33 -5.16
C ILE A 110 14.44 -9.27 -4.74
N VAL A 111 13.21 -9.68 -4.44
CA VAL A 111 12.11 -8.75 -4.13
C VAL A 111 11.76 -8.65 -2.66
N ASP A 112 12.25 -9.61 -1.86
CA ASP A 112 12.13 -9.64 -0.40
C ASP A 112 13.28 -10.42 0.22
N TYR A 113 13.58 -10.19 1.50
CA TYR A 113 14.58 -10.91 2.27
C TYR A 113 14.30 -10.78 3.76
N VAL A 114 14.84 -11.67 4.56
CA VAL A 114 14.74 -11.62 6.03
C VAL A 114 16.10 -11.77 6.68
N TRP A 115 16.27 -11.15 7.85
CA TRP A 115 17.43 -11.30 8.71
C TRP A 115 17.33 -12.59 9.55
N ALA A 116 18.45 -13.25 9.76
CA ALA A 116 18.58 -14.16 10.89
C ALA A 116 18.42 -13.36 12.20
N PRO A 117 17.74 -13.91 13.23
CA PRO A 117 17.48 -13.18 14.48
C PRO A 117 18.73 -12.68 15.19
N ASP A 118 19.87 -13.38 15.05
CA ASP A 118 21.19 -13.01 15.59
C ASP A 118 22.00 -12.05 14.70
N GLY A 119 21.46 -11.67 13.52
CA GLY A 119 22.13 -10.80 12.56
C GLY A 119 23.27 -11.46 11.78
N SER A 120 23.44 -12.79 11.86
CA SER A 120 24.55 -13.51 11.22
C SER A 120 24.33 -13.83 9.75
N ALA A 121 23.08 -13.77 9.26
CA ALA A 121 22.74 -14.18 7.90
C ALA A 121 21.50 -13.45 7.35
N LEU A 122 21.35 -13.55 6.03
CA LEU A 122 20.17 -13.15 5.28
C LEU A 122 19.59 -14.36 4.55
N LEU A 123 18.28 -14.41 4.47
CA LEU A 123 17.51 -15.41 3.72
C LEU A 123 16.65 -14.69 2.70
N PHE A 124 16.61 -15.17 1.45
CA PHE A 124 15.80 -14.58 0.41
C PHE A 124 15.30 -15.61 -0.61
N PRO A 125 14.05 -15.50 -1.06
CA PRO A 125 13.56 -16.24 -2.21
C PRO A 125 14.01 -15.55 -3.50
N LEU A 126 14.37 -16.34 -4.50
CA LEU A 126 14.62 -15.87 -5.86
C LEU A 126 14.08 -16.93 -6.84
N ASP A 127 13.10 -16.51 -7.63
CA ASP A 127 12.50 -17.31 -8.69
C ASP A 127 12.12 -18.75 -8.26
N GLY A 128 11.54 -18.85 -7.06
CA GLY A 128 11.06 -20.10 -6.49
C GLY A 128 12.06 -20.90 -5.69
N SER A 129 13.36 -20.62 -5.83
CA SER A 129 14.41 -21.18 -4.99
C SER A 129 14.62 -20.35 -3.73
N LEU A 130 15.20 -20.96 -2.71
CA LEU A 130 15.50 -20.33 -1.44
C LEU A 130 17.00 -20.26 -1.22
N TYR A 131 17.52 -19.07 -0.90
CA TYR A 131 18.94 -18.82 -0.70
C TYR A 131 19.24 -18.31 0.70
N HIS A 132 20.36 -18.78 1.26
CA HIS A 132 20.93 -18.34 2.51
C HIS A 132 22.28 -17.65 2.24
N TYR A 133 22.47 -16.46 2.79
CA TYR A 133 23.70 -15.68 2.69
C TYR A 133 24.29 -15.44 4.08
N ALA A 134 25.41 -16.10 4.39
CA ALA A 134 26.10 -15.89 5.66
C ALA A 134 26.92 -14.60 5.61
N LEU A 135 26.77 -13.75 6.59
CA LEU A 135 27.52 -12.50 6.70
C LEU A 135 28.88 -12.75 7.39
N PRO A 136 29.94 -11.94 7.08
CA PRO A 136 29.88 -10.78 6.17
C PRO A 136 30.06 -11.10 4.69
N ASP A 137 30.72 -12.21 4.32
CA ASP A 137 31.23 -12.43 2.96
C ASP A 137 30.97 -13.87 2.46
N GLY A 138 29.97 -14.55 3.00
CA GLY A 138 29.60 -15.87 2.54
C GLY A 138 29.02 -15.84 1.12
N PRO A 139 29.15 -16.94 0.34
CA PRO A 139 28.40 -17.08 -0.91
C PRO A 139 26.92 -17.23 -0.60
N ALA A 140 26.06 -16.76 -1.52
CA ALA A 140 24.65 -17.11 -1.51
C ALA A 140 24.52 -18.62 -1.81
N ARG A 141 24.09 -19.39 -0.82
CA ARG A 141 23.94 -20.84 -0.92
C ARG A 141 22.48 -21.20 -1.07
N GLN A 142 22.15 -21.94 -2.12
CA GLN A 142 20.81 -22.47 -2.33
C GLN A 142 20.49 -23.51 -1.25
N LEU A 143 19.39 -23.34 -0.54
CA LEU A 143 18.86 -24.27 0.46
C LEU A 143 17.79 -25.18 -0.12
N VAL A 144 16.93 -24.63 -0.98
CA VAL A 144 15.83 -25.35 -1.63
C VAL A 144 15.81 -24.97 -3.10
N ASP A 145 15.68 -25.96 -3.97
CA ASP A 145 15.57 -25.78 -5.41
C ASP A 145 14.11 -25.57 -5.83
N ALA A 146 13.87 -24.63 -6.74
CA ALA A 146 12.55 -24.42 -7.36
C ALA A 146 12.05 -25.66 -8.16
N ALA A 147 12.96 -26.56 -8.61
CA ALA A 147 12.59 -27.79 -9.28
C ALA A 147 11.75 -28.73 -8.40
N ASP A 148 11.87 -28.60 -7.07
CA ASP A 148 11.09 -29.36 -6.09
C ASP A 148 9.75 -28.72 -5.71
N GLY A 149 9.40 -27.59 -6.33
CA GLY A 149 8.24 -26.76 -6.04
C GLY A 149 8.62 -25.36 -5.59
N PHE A 150 7.73 -24.40 -5.84
CA PHE A 150 7.96 -22.98 -5.56
C PHE A 150 7.89 -22.69 -4.05
N VAL A 151 8.96 -22.07 -3.49
CA VAL A 151 9.03 -21.66 -2.08
C VAL A 151 8.42 -20.28 -1.90
N THR A 152 7.52 -20.12 -0.92
CA THR A 152 6.95 -18.84 -0.51
C THR A 152 7.00 -18.65 1.01
N ASP A 153 6.96 -17.39 1.47
CA ASP A 153 6.95 -16.97 2.87
C ASP A 153 8.04 -17.64 3.75
N PRO A 154 9.35 -17.62 3.37
CA PRO A 154 10.39 -18.27 4.15
C PRO A 154 10.77 -17.45 5.38
N LYS A 155 11.06 -18.12 6.52
CA LYS A 155 11.53 -17.50 7.77
C LYS A 155 12.58 -18.37 8.46
N ILE A 156 13.62 -17.74 8.97
CA ILE A 156 14.63 -18.40 9.80
C ILE A 156 14.06 -18.60 11.21
N ALA A 157 14.30 -19.75 11.79
CA ALA A 157 13.95 -20.04 13.17
C ALA A 157 14.73 -19.13 14.14
N PRO A 158 14.20 -18.80 15.33
CA PRO A 158 14.89 -17.97 16.31
C PRO A 158 16.25 -18.49 16.76
N ASP A 159 16.47 -19.80 16.70
CA ASP A 159 17.75 -20.46 16.99
C ASP A 159 18.79 -20.31 15.85
N GLY A 160 18.40 -19.84 14.67
CA GLY A 160 19.25 -19.71 13.48
C GLY A 160 19.57 -21.03 12.79
N GLU A 161 19.08 -22.17 13.27
CA GLU A 161 19.50 -23.49 12.77
C GLU A 161 18.60 -24.04 11.65
N ARG A 162 17.36 -23.52 11.55
CA ARG A 162 16.33 -24.03 10.63
C ARG A 162 15.64 -22.91 9.87
N VAL A 163 15.08 -23.25 8.73
CA VAL A 163 14.24 -22.38 7.90
C VAL A 163 12.90 -23.06 7.67
N GLY A 164 11.82 -22.37 8.01
CA GLY A 164 10.47 -22.77 7.64
C GLY A 164 10.05 -22.06 6.35
N PHE A 165 9.18 -22.69 5.57
CA PHE A 165 8.61 -22.12 4.34
C PHE A 165 7.34 -22.88 3.93
N VAL A 166 6.57 -22.28 3.02
CA VAL A 166 5.42 -22.94 2.40
C VAL A 166 5.79 -23.36 0.98
N ARG A 167 5.39 -24.58 0.61
CA ARG A 167 5.51 -25.16 -0.73
C ARG A 167 4.29 -26.05 -0.98
N ASP A 168 3.69 -25.96 -2.18
CA ASP A 168 2.54 -26.76 -2.56
C ASP A 168 1.44 -26.80 -1.48
N GLN A 169 1.09 -25.60 -0.97
CA GLN A 169 0.06 -25.42 0.07
C GLN A 169 0.36 -26.14 1.41
N ASN A 170 1.61 -26.54 1.67
CA ASN A 170 2.03 -27.21 2.89
C ASN A 170 3.25 -26.56 3.53
N LEU A 171 3.35 -26.70 4.86
CA LEU A 171 4.43 -26.17 5.66
C LEU A 171 5.61 -27.15 5.71
N PHE A 172 6.81 -26.64 5.45
CA PHE A 172 8.06 -27.39 5.46
C PHE A 172 9.10 -26.72 6.34
N VAL A 173 10.07 -27.52 6.78
CA VAL A 173 11.27 -27.04 7.49
C VAL A 173 12.51 -27.71 6.89
N VAL A 174 13.58 -26.93 6.74
CA VAL A 174 14.90 -27.41 6.31
C VAL A 174 15.99 -26.90 7.25
N ALA A 175 17.05 -27.66 7.49
CA ALA A 175 18.20 -27.19 8.25
C ALA A 175 18.97 -26.10 7.48
N VAL A 176 19.43 -25.03 8.16
CA VAL A 176 20.32 -24.03 7.56
C VAL A 176 21.62 -24.68 7.05
N ALA A 177 22.09 -25.74 7.67
CA ALA A 177 23.23 -26.53 7.18
C ALA A 177 23.00 -27.21 5.83
N GLY A 178 21.73 -27.33 5.39
CA GLY A 178 21.28 -28.05 4.19
C GLY A 178 20.73 -29.43 4.54
N GLY A 179 20.20 -30.12 3.55
CA GLY A 179 19.52 -31.42 3.66
C GLY A 179 18.15 -31.40 3.00
N GLU A 180 17.43 -32.52 3.10
CA GLU A 180 16.08 -32.64 2.54
C GLU A 180 15.08 -31.89 3.41
N PRO A 181 14.18 -31.08 2.81
CA PRO A 181 13.09 -30.45 3.53
C PRO A 181 12.11 -31.47 4.14
N VAL A 182 11.74 -31.26 5.39
CA VAL A 182 10.76 -32.09 6.12
C VAL A 182 9.39 -31.44 6.07
N ALA A 183 8.37 -32.15 5.59
CA ALA A 183 6.99 -31.67 5.58
C ALA A 183 6.36 -31.82 6.98
N LEU A 184 5.91 -30.69 7.54
CA LEU A 184 5.17 -30.64 8.80
C LEU A 184 3.66 -30.84 8.60
N THR A 185 3.15 -30.47 7.43
CA THR A 185 1.76 -30.73 7.00
C THR A 185 1.74 -31.43 5.65
N ARG A 186 0.67 -32.17 5.34
CA ARG A 186 0.59 -32.97 4.11
C ARG A 186 -0.80 -33.02 3.48
N ASP A 187 -1.77 -32.34 4.08
CA ASP A 187 -3.17 -32.32 3.61
C ASP A 187 -3.52 -31.10 2.77
N GLY A 188 -2.53 -30.24 2.50
CA GLY A 188 -2.65 -29.10 1.58
C GLY A 188 -2.81 -29.59 0.13
N GLY A 189 -3.69 -28.91 -0.60
CA GLY A 189 -3.99 -29.16 -2.00
C GLY A 189 -5.43 -28.75 -2.35
N GLY A 190 -5.65 -28.29 -3.57
CA GLY A 190 -6.96 -27.82 -4.03
C GLY A 190 -7.49 -26.64 -3.23
N ALA A 191 -8.54 -26.84 -2.42
CA ALA A 191 -9.14 -25.80 -1.60
C ALA A 191 -8.53 -25.69 -0.20
N VAL A 192 -7.60 -26.57 0.18
CA VAL A 192 -6.99 -26.61 1.52
C VAL A 192 -5.56 -26.13 1.44
N SER A 193 -5.17 -25.19 2.32
CA SER A 193 -3.79 -24.74 2.45
C SER A 193 -3.37 -24.60 3.91
N ASN A 194 -2.09 -24.88 4.17
CA ASN A 194 -1.46 -24.78 5.47
C ASN A 194 -0.35 -23.73 5.45
N GLY A 195 -0.32 -22.87 6.45
CA GLY A 195 0.71 -21.83 6.58
C GLY A 195 0.58 -20.67 5.59
N MET A 196 -0.56 -20.54 4.91
CA MET A 196 -0.83 -19.45 3.97
C MET A 196 -1.85 -18.47 4.54
N ALA A 197 -1.79 -17.23 4.07
CA ALA A 197 -2.86 -16.26 4.27
C ALA A 197 -3.86 -16.36 3.11
N GLU A 198 -5.15 -16.37 3.44
CA GLU A 198 -6.24 -16.33 2.45
C GLU A 198 -6.35 -14.95 1.77
N PHE A 199 -7.15 -14.88 0.70
CA PHE A 199 -7.35 -13.67 -0.11
C PHE A 199 -7.68 -12.43 0.75
N ILE A 200 -8.67 -12.55 1.66
CA ILE A 200 -9.11 -11.45 2.54
C ILE A 200 -7.98 -10.97 3.47
N ALA A 201 -7.22 -11.90 4.02
CA ALA A 201 -6.11 -11.54 4.91
C ALA A 201 -5.02 -10.74 4.16
N GLN A 202 -4.72 -11.15 2.94
CA GLN A 202 -3.70 -10.50 2.11
C GLN A 202 -4.15 -9.14 1.58
N GLU A 203 -5.38 -9.03 1.08
CA GLU A 203 -5.87 -7.81 0.42
C GLU A 203 -6.35 -6.77 1.43
N GLU A 204 -7.04 -7.19 2.53
CA GLU A 204 -7.81 -6.29 3.38
C GLU A 204 -7.30 -6.17 4.83
N MET A 205 -6.56 -7.16 5.32
CA MET A 205 -6.09 -7.18 6.70
C MET A 205 -4.60 -6.91 6.87
N ASP A 206 -3.85 -6.68 5.77
CA ASP A 206 -2.39 -6.53 5.78
C ASP A 206 -1.70 -7.71 6.52
N ARG A 207 -2.18 -8.93 6.29
CA ARG A 207 -1.61 -10.18 6.79
C ARG A 207 -1.25 -11.09 5.63
N HIS A 208 0.04 -11.09 5.26
CA HIS A 208 0.56 -11.83 4.10
C HIS A 208 1.19 -13.17 4.49
N THR A 209 1.15 -13.52 5.78
CA THR A 209 1.69 -14.77 6.34
C THR A 209 0.61 -15.60 7.01
N GLY A 210 0.78 -16.92 7.01
CA GLY A 210 -0.09 -17.85 7.71
C GLY A 210 0.64 -18.72 8.73
N TRP A 211 1.91 -18.42 9.11
CA TRP A 211 2.63 -19.23 10.10
C TRP A 211 3.69 -18.45 10.87
N TRP A 212 4.02 -18.89 12.08
CA TRP A 212 4.85 -18.17 13.04
C TRP A 212 5.68 -19.14 13.90
N TRP A 213 6.99 -18.93 13.95
CA TRP A 213 7.88 -19.66 14.84
C TRP A 213 7.58 -19.38 16.31
N SER A 214 7.66 -20.39 17.17
CA SER A 214 7.78 -20.17 18.62
C SER A 214 9.12 -19.47 18.93
N PRO A 215 9.22 -18.68 20.03
CA PRO A 215 10.44 -17.92 20.37
C PRO A 215 11.69 -18.79 20.54
N ASP A 216 11.55 -20.07 20.90
CA ASP A 216 12.64 -21.04 21.04
C ASP A 216 12.88 -21.88 19.77
N GLY A 217 12.12 -21.69 18.70
CA GLY A 217 12.21 -22.46 17.46
C GLY A 217 11.75 -23.92 17.56
N SER A 218 11.18 -24.34 18.69
CA SER A 218 10.75 -25.75 18.88
C SER A 218 9.40 -26.09 18.25
N ALA A 219 8.59 -25.07 17.93
CA ALA A 219 7.25 -25.25 17.36
C ALA A 219 6.90 -24.14 16.35
N ILE A 220 5.85 -24.41 15.57
CA ILE A 220 5.27 -23.45 14.63
C ILE A 220 3.76 -23.37 14.88
N ALA A 221 3.25 -22.13 15.06
CA ALA A 221 1.82 -21.86 14.92
C ALA A 221 1.51 -21.64 13.43
N PHE A 222 0.39 -22.17 12.93
CA PHE A 222 0.03 -22.01 11.53
C PHE A 222 -1.48 -21.99 11.31
N THR A 223 -1.93 -21.32 10.26
CA THR A 223 -3.31 -21.40 9.79
C THR A 223 -3.50 -22.58 8.86
N ARG A 224 -4.60 -23.30 9.02
CA ARG A 224 -5.16 -24.20 8.04
C ARG A 224 -6.44 -23.56 7.49
N ILE A 225 -6.48 -23.37 6.20
CA ILE A 225 -7.55 -22.69 5.48
C ILE A 225 -8.26 -23.70 4.61
N ASP A 226 -9.60 -23.71 4.65
CA ASP A 226 -10.42 -24.46 3.71
C ASP A 226 -11.36 -23.48 2.97
N GLU A 227 -11.09 -23.30 1.67
CA GLU A 227 -11.84 -22.41 0.79
C GLU A 227 -13.01 -23.12 0.07
N ALA A 228 -13.28 -24.40 0.35
CA ALA A 228 -14.27 -25.19 -0.40
C ALA A 228 -15.67 -24.54 -0.40
N ARG A 229 -16.01 -23.77 0.63
CA ARG A 229 -17.29 -23.09 0.76
C ARG A 229 -17.32 -21.65 0.23
N VAL A 230 -16.17 -21.08 -0.12
CA VAL A 230 -16.10 -19.77 -0.77
C VAL A 230 -16.62 -19.91 -2.19
N PRO A 231 -17.53 -19.01 -2.65
CA PRO A 231 -18.06 -19.11 -4.00
C PRO A 231 -16.97 -19.08 -5.07
N LEU A 232 -17.09 -19.96 -6.07
CA LEU A 232 -16.27 -19.90 -7.26
C LEU A 232 -16.81 -18.85 -8.21
N GLN A 233 -15.97 -17.88 -8.54
CA GLN A 233 -16.21 -16.88 -9.58
C GLN A 233 -15.44 -17.32 -10.82
N GLN A 234 -16.15 -17.44 -11.95
CA GLN A 234 -15.47 -17.56 -13.24
C GLN A 234 -15.15 -16.18 -13.76
N ARG A 235 -13.89 -15.94 -14.03
CA ARG A 235 -13.45 -14.72 -14.71
C ARG A 235 -12.63 -15.07 -15.94
N PHE A 236 -12.67 -14.20 -16.93
CA PHE A 236 -11.86 -14.38 -18.12
C PHE A 236 -10.60 -13.52 -17.98
N GLU A 237 -9.45 -14.14 -18.18
CA GLU A 237 -8.19 -13.42 -18.42
C GLU A 237 -8.02 -13.28 -19.93
N ILE A 238 -8.44 -12.14 -20.46
CA ILE A 238 -8.34 -11.87 -21.89
C ILE A 238 -6.97 -11.29 -22.16
N GLN A 239 -6.12 -12.08 -22.82
CA GLN A 239 -4.79 -11.70 -23.26
C GLN A 239 -4.85 -11.18 -24.71
N ALA A 240 -3.70 -10.69 -25.26
CA ALA A 240 -3.63 -10.21 -26.63
C ALA A 240 -3.94 -11.31 -27.68
N GLY A 241 -3.62 -12.56 -27.40
CA GLY A 241 -3.78 -13.67 -28.34
C GLY A 241 -4.46 -14.92 -27.76
N ALA A 242 -4.96 -14.86 -26.53
CA ALA A 242 -5.60 -15.97 -25.85
C ALA A 242 -6.68 -15.49 -24.90
N VAL A 243 -7.57 -16.39 -24.51
CA VAL A 243 -8.56 -16.17 -23.45
C VAL A 243 -8.50 -17.38 -22.52
N ASP A 244 -8.16 -17.13 -21.28
CA ASP A 244 -8.16 -18.13 -20.24
C ASP A 244 -9.39 -17.97 -19.35
N THR A 245 -10.05 -19.08 -19.00
CA THR A 245 -11.09 -19.08 -17.99
C THR A 245 -10.46 -19.48 -16.67
N VAL A 246 -10.46 -18.56 -15.72
CA VAL A 246 -9.91 -18.76 -14.37
C VAL A 246 -11.06 -18.91 -13.39
N GLU A 247 -11.03 -19.99 -12.62
CA GLU A 247 -11.90 -20.18 -11.47
C GLU A 247 -11.19 -19.61 -10.24
N GLN A 248 -11.74 -18.54 -9.69
CA GLN A 248 -11.22 -17.88 -8.49
C GLN A 248 -12.23 -18.03 -7.37
N ARG A 249 -11.79 -18.49 -6.20
CA ARG A 249 -12.59 -18.38 -4.98
C ARG A 249 -12.57 -16.96 -4.50
N TYR A 250 -13.73 -16.29 -4.60
CA TYR A 250 -13.88 -14.89 -4.29
C TYR A 250 -15.06 -14.67 -3.34
N PRO A 251 -14.81 -14.24 -2.09
CA PRO A 251 -15.85 -14.04 -1.09
C PRO A 251 -16.52 -12.69 -1.28
N ALA A 252 -17.46 -12.58 -2.24
CA ALA A 252 -18.24 -11.36 -2.43
C ALA A 252 -19.11 -11.05 -1.19
N ALA A 253 -19.45 -9.77 -0.99
CA ALA A 253 -20.21 -9.30 0.16
C ALA A 253 -21.50 -10.13 0.37
N GLY A 254 -21.74 -10.54 1.62
CA GLY A 254 -22.86 -11.40 2.00
C GLY A 254 -22.65 -12.89 1.76
N THR A 255 -21.57 -13.30 1.11
CA THR A 255 -21.25 -14.71 0.90
C THR A 255 -20.38 -15.30 2.02
N ARG A 256 -20.01 -16.56 1.94
CA ARG A 256 -19.15 -17.22 2.92
C ARG A 256 -17.69 -16.86 2.71
N ASN A 257 -16.99 -16.65 3.83
CA ASN A 257 -15.54 -16.64 3.91
C ASN A 257 -14.97 -18.06 3.99
N VAL A 258 -13.66 -18.16 4.07
CA VAL A 258 -12.93 -19.41 4.32
C VAL A 258 -13.28 -19.98 5.69
N ASP A 259 -13.23 -21.29 5.85
CA ASP A 259 -13.16 -21.92 7.16
C ASP A 259 -11.68 -21.92 7.59
N ILE A 260 -11.37 -21.23 8.70
CA ILE A 260 -10.01 -21.07 9.21
C ILE A 260 -9.82 -21.80 10.53
N GLN A 261 -8.68 -22.46 10.68
CA GLN A 261 -8.21 -23.09 11.91
C GLN A 261 -6.80 -22.56 12.24
N LEU A 262 -6.47 -22.51 13.52
CA LEU A 262 -5.14 -22.20 14.02
C LEU A 262 -4.59 -23.43 14.75
N GLY A 263 -3.47 -23.97 14.28
CA GLY A 263 -2.82 -25.11 14.87
C GLY A 263 -1.40 -24.81 15.31
N VAL A 264 -0.87 -25.62 16.22
CA VAL A 264 0.53 -25.63 16.64
C VAL A 264 1.11 -26.99 16.34
N VAL A 265 2.30 -27.03 15.74
CA VAL A 265 3.01 -28.23 15.37
C VAL A 265 4.44 -28.18 15.92
N ALA A 266 4.89 -29.27 16.55
CA ALA A 266 6.28 -29.40 17.00
C ALA A 266 7.22 -29.58 15.81
N VAL A 267 8.43 -29.04 15.90
CA VAL A 267 9.46 -29.15 14.86
C VAL A 267 10.50 -30.18 15.28
N GLY A 268 10.73 -31.18 14.46
CA GLY A 268 11.71 -32.25 14.70
C GLY A 268 11.25 -33.63 14.25
N ASP A 269 9.98 -33.90 14.24
CA ASP A 269 9.40 -35.20 13.82
C ASP A 269 8.78 -35.07 12.42
N GLU A 270 8.77 -36.15 11.67
CA GLU A 270 8.01 -36.25 10.41
C GLU A 270 6.51 -36.31 10.70
N ALA A 271 5.74 -35.36 10.16
CA ALA A 271 4.28 -35.26 10.30
C ALA A 271 3.81 -35.31 11.77
N PRO A 272 4.27 -34.40 12.64
CA PRO A 272 3.90 -34.37 14.04
C PRO A 272 2.41 -34.14 14.22
N ALA A 273 1.88 -34.51 15.39
CA ALA A 273 0.49 -34.22 15.74
C ALA A 273 0.27 -32.71 15.87
N VAL A 274 -0.82 -32.21 15.31
CA VAL A 274 -1.21 -30.81 15.43
C VAL A 274 -2.08 -30.60 16.65
N GLU A 275 -1.71 -29.66 17.50
CA GLU A 275 -2.55 -29.14 18.59
C GLU A 275 -3.41 -28.00 18.05
N TRP A 276 -4.72 -28.22 17.96
CA TRP A 276 -5.66 -27.22 17.45
C TRP A 276 -6.14 -26.27 18.54
N ILE A 277 -6.03 -24.97 18.26
CA ILE A 277 -6.50 -23.88 19.14
C ILE A 277 -7.98 -23.61 18.85
N ASP A 278 -8.82 -23.58 19.90
CA ASP A 278 -10.23 -23.24 19.77
C ASP A 278 -10.40 -21.74 19.43
N LEU A 279 -10.85 -21.44 18.21
CA LEU A 279 -11.15 -20.08 17.77
C LEU A 279 -12.53 -19.57 18.23
N GLY A 280 -13.26 -20.36 19.02
CA GLY A 280 -14.57 -20.03 19.57
C GLY A 280 -15.73 -20.64 18.79
N PRO A 281 -16.98 -20.38 19.23
CA PRO A 281 -18.16 -21.08 18.74
C PRO A 281 -18.61 -20.71 17.32
N SER A 282 -18.12 -19.58 16.78
CA SER A 282 -18.43 -19.16 15.42
C SER A 282 -17.26 -19.46 14.50
N THR A 283 -17.55 -20.08 13.35
CA THR A 283 -16.58 -20.24 12.25
C THR A 283 -16.56 -19.04 11.32
N ASP A 284 -17.51 -18.10 11.44
CA ASP A 284 -17.59 -16.89 10.64
C ASP A 284 -16.92 -15.72 11.39
N ILE A 285 -15.61 -15.76 11.42
CA ILE A 285 -14.72 -14.80 12.08
C ILE A 285 -13.57 -14.43 11.14
N TYR A 286 -12.84 -13.37 11.50
CA TYR A 286 -11.54 -13.08 10.92
C TYR A 286 -10.43 -13.31 11.96
N LEU A 287 -9.41 -14.08 11.59
CA LEU A 287 -8.17 -14.21 12.34
C LEU A 287 -7.21 -13.11 11.88
N ALA A 288 -7.18 -11.98 12.62
CA ALA A 288 -6.49 -10.79 12.16
C ALA A 288 -4.96 -10.90 12.33
N ARG A 289 -4.49 -11.33 13.50
CA ARG A 289 -3.06 -11.43 13.84
C ARG A 289 -2.83 -12.66 14.71
N VAL A 290 -1.61 -13.17 14.65
CA VAL A 290 -1.11 -14.25 15.52
C VAL A 290 0.30 -13.89 15.96
N ASP A 291 0.59 -14.06 17.24
CA ASP A 291 1.88 -13.86 17.86
C ASP A 291 2.12 -14.96 18.91
N TRP A 292 3.33 -15.07 19.39
CA TRP A 292 3.67 -15.92 20.51
C TRP A 292 3.92 -15.09 21.76
N ARG A 293 3.59 -15.65 22.92
CA ARG A 293 4.12 -15.15 24.19
C ARG A 293 5.62 -15.49 24.27
N ASP A 294 6.43 -14.58 24.80
CA ASP A 294 7.90 -14.68 24.78
C ASP A 294 8.46 -15.98 25.40
N ASP A 295 7.72 -16.64 26.30
CA ASP A 295 8.12 -17.90 26.91
C ASP A 295 7.80 -19.14 26.05
N GLY A 296 7.21 -18.96 24.87
CA GLY A 296 6.83 -20.05 23.95
C GLY A 296 5.69 -20.95 24.42
N LYS A 297 5.01 -20.64 25.56
CA LYS A 297 4.00 -21.50 26.17
C LYS A 297 2.56 -21.15 25.78
N ALA A 298 2.37 -20.06 25.09
CA ALA A 298 1.05 -19.62 24.65
C ALA A 298 1.11 -18.92 23.31
N VAL A 299 0.05 -19.04 22.54
CA VAL A 299 -0.19 -18.29 21.33
C VAL A 299 -1.13 -17.12 21.65
N LEU A 300 -0.77 -15.93 21.19
CA LEU A 300 -1.60 -14.74 21.22
C LEU A 300 -2.26 -14.57 19.87
N PHE A 301 -3.57 -14.43 19.82
CA PHE A 301 -4.23 -14.20 18.54
C PHE A 301 -5.34 -13.15 18.64
N GLN A 302 -5.57 -12.47 17.51
CA GLN A 302 -6.60 -11.45 17.39
C GLN A 302 -7.77 -12.03 16.58
N ARG A 303 -8.91 -12.19 17.24
CA ARG A 303 -10.17 -12.65 16.66
C ARG A 303 -11.09 -11.45 16.44
N GLN A 304 -11.45 -11.18 15.20
CA GLN A 304 -12.42 -10.15 14.83
C GLN A 304 -13.75 -10.79 14.42
N SER A 305 -14.86 -10.20 14.87
CA SER A 305 -16.20 -10.61 14.43
C SER A 305 -16.42 -10.29 12.96
N ARG A 306 -17.30 -11.04 12.29
CA ARG A 306 -17.64 -10.81 10.87
C ARG A 306 -18.09 -9.38 10.60
N ASP A 307 -18.85 -8.74 11.49
CA ASP A 307 -19.27 -7.35 11.37
C ASP A 307 -18.18 -6.33 11.78
N GLN A 308 -16.99 -6.82 12.15
CA GLN A 308 -15.79 -6.05 12.48
C GLN A 308 -15.98 -5.04 13.63
N ARG A 309 -17.01 -5.21 14.44
CA ARG A 309 -17.32 -4.32 15.60
C ARG A 309 -16.76 -4.82 16.91
N ARG A 310 -16.22 -6.03 16.93
CA ARG A 310 -15.58 -6.63 18.09
C ARG A 310 -14.25 -7.26 17.69
N LEU A 311 -13.19 -6.85 18.36
CA LEU A 311 -11.85 -7.42 18.25
C LEU A 311 -11.38 -7.88 19.61
N GLU A 312 -10.94 -9.12 19.72
CA GLU A 312 -10.43 -9.71 20.95
C GLU A 312 -8.99 -10.14 20.78
N LEU A 313 -8.12 -9.73 21.71
CA LEU A 313 -6.80 -10.33 21.90
C LEU A 313 -6.96 -11.49 22.89
N ILE A 314 -6.65 -12.69 22.45
CA ILE A 314 -6.84 -13.94 23.19
C ILE A 314 -5.47 -14.59 23.38
N GLU A 315 -5.22 -15.06 24.60
CA GLU A 315 -4.08 -15.90 24.94
C GLU A 315 -4.57 -17.35 25.04
N ALA A 316 -3.94 -18.27 24.31
CA ALA A 316 -4.18 -19.70 24.34
C ALA A 316 -2.93 -20.42 24.86
N GLU A 317 -2.99 -20.97 26.08
CA GLU A 317 -1.93 -21.80 26.66
C GLU A 317 -1.92 -23.17 26.01
N LEU A 318 -0.75 -23.63 25.58
CA LEU A 318 -0.59 -24.94 24.93
C LEU A 318 -0.68 -26.09 25.94
N ASP A 319 -0.20 -25.90 27.17
CA ASP A 319 -0.33 -26.89 28.23
C ASP A 319 -1.72 -26.78 28.91
N GLY A 320 -2.58 -27.76 28.64
CA GLY A 320 -3.93 -27.84 29.20
C GLY A 320 -5.02 -27.04 28.50
N GLY A 321 -4.71 -26.37 27.34
CA GLY A 321 -5.69 -25.73 26.45
C GLY A 321 -6.49 -24.57 27.08
N ARG A 322 -6.01 -23.96 28.17
CA ARG A 322 -6.68 -22.83 28.83
C ARG A 322 -6.58 -21.59 27.96
N GLN A 323 -7.72 -20.94 27.73
CA GLN A 323 -7.76 -19.67 27.01
C GLN A 323 -8.30 -18.55 27.88
N ARG A 324 -7.82 -17.33 27.64
CA ARG A 324 -8.35 -16.11 28.29
C ARG A 324 -8.35 -14.94 27.29
N VAL A 325 -9.40 -14.15 27.35
CA VAL A 325 -9.45 -12.87 26.63
C VAL A 325 -8.67 -11.83 27.44
N LEU A 326 -7.57 -11.34 26.88
CA LEU A 326 -6.76 -10.28 27.48
C LEU A 326 -7.39 -8.90 27.29
N LEU A 327 -7.95 -8.66 26.10
CA LEU A 327 -8.48 -7.37 25.70
C LEU A 327 -9.66 -7.57 24.76
N THR A 328 -10.67 -6.70 24.91
CA THR A 328 -11.77 -6.58 23.94
C THR A 328 -11.90 -5.13 23.51
N GLU A 329 -11.81 -4.88 22.20
CA GLU A 329 -12.22 -3.62 21.59
C GLU A 329 -13.64 -3.77 21.02
N THR A 330 -14.41 -2.70 21.11
CA THR A 330 -15.76 -2.63 20.52
C THR A 330 -15.98 -1.29 19.84
N ALA A 331 -16.69 -1.28 18.74
CA ALA A 331 -17.07 -0.08 18.01
C ALA A 331 -18.53 -0.16 17.55
N THR A 332 -19.15 1.00 17.30
CA THR A 332 -20.51 1.07 16.73
C THR A 332 -20.50 0.91 15.22
N THR A 333 -19.36 1.16 14.58
CA THR A 333 -19.13 1.09 13.13
C THR A 333 -18.24 -0.09 12.80
N TRP A 334 -16.93 0.10 12.85
CA TRP A 334 -15.91 -0.95 12.69
C TRP A 334 -14.67 -0.62 13.52
N ILE A 335 -13.80 -1.60 13.69
CA ILE A 335 -12.49 -1.45 14.34
C ILE A 335 -11.42 -1.51 13.26
N ASN A 336 -10.55 -0.49 13.20
CA ASN A 336 -9.37 -0.49 12.35
C ASN A 336 -8.32 -1.45 12.92
N LEU A 337 -7.86 -2.40 12.09
CA LEU A 337 -6.78 -3.30 12.47
C LEU A 337 -5.44 -2.56 12.50
N HIS A 338 -4.52 -3.04 13.32
CA HIS A 338 -3.16 -2.50 13.45
C HIS A 338 -2.14 -3.61 13.79
N ASN A 339 -0.85 -3.29 13.70
CA ASN A 339 0.27 -4.18 14.04
C ASN A 339 0.99 -3.73 15.33
N ASP A 340 0.31 -3.01 16.21
CA ASP A 340 0.89 -2.31 17.35
C ASP A 340 0.83 -3.12 18.67
N LEU A 341 0.60 -4.44 18.61
CA LEU A 341 0.82 -5.29 19.78
C LEU A 341 2.32 -5.43 20.01
N ARG A 342 2.79 -5.01 21.18
CA ARG A 342 4.19 -5.14 21.56
C ARG A 342 4.31 -5.68 22.97
N PRO A 343 4.62 -6.96 23.15
CA PRO A 343 4.96 -7.53 24.45
C PRO A 343 6.19 -6.83 25.06
N LEU A 344 6.26 -6.75 26.37
CA LEU A 344 7.36 -6.20 27.14
C LEU A 344 7.97 -7.30 28.03
N PRO A 345 9.28 -7.21 28.38
CA PRO A 345 9.97 -8.26 29.15
C PRO A 345 9.34 -8.59 30.52
N ASP A 346 8.57 -7.66 31.09
CA ASP A 346 7.89 -7.84 32.38
C ASP A 346 6.45 -8.39 32.25
N GLY A 347 6.06 -8.82 31.05
CA GLY A 347 4.76 -9.39 30.73
C GLY A 347 3.67 -8.36 30.44
N ARG A 348 3.93 -7.05 30.60
CA ARG A 348 3.04 -6.00 30.12
C ARG A 348 3.08 -5.95 28.59
N PHE A 349 2.15 -5.20 27.98
CA PHE A 349 2.17 -4.99 26.53
C PHE A 349 1.63 -3.60 26.14
N ILE A 350 2.06 -3.11 25.00
CA ILE A 350 1.54 -1.91 24.36
C ILE A 350 0.51 -2.31 23.30
N TRP A 351 -0.54 -1.52 23.21
CA TRP A 351 -1.66 -1.70 22.30
C TRP A 351 -2.14 -0.36 21.76
N SER A 352 -2.50 -0.29 20.49
CA SER A 352 -3.19 0.86 19.88
C SER A 352 -4.70 0.71 20.01
N SER A 353 -5.39 1.83 20.23
CA SER A 353 -6.86 1.83 20.30
C SER A 353 -7.43 3.18 19.88
N GLU A 354 -8.62 3.16 19.25
CA GLU A 354 -9.40 4.34 18.88
C GLU A 354 -10.54 4.64 19.89
N ARG A 355 -10.46 4.07 21.10
CA ARG A 355 -11.52 4.11 22.11
C ARG A 355 -11.89 5.51 22.61
N ASP A 356 -11.03 6.49 22.42
CA ASP A 356 -11.27 7.91 22.74
C ASP A 356 -11.57 8.79 21.50
N GLY A 357 -11.78 8.15 20.34
CA GLY A 357 -12.07 8.80 19.06
C GLY A 357 -10.85 9.05 18.18
N TRP A 358 -9.63 8.80 18.69
CA TRP A 358 -8.36 8.91 17.97
C TRP A 358 -7.50 7.69 18.25
N ARG A 359 -6.66 7.28 17.31
CA ARG A 359 -5.74 6.18 17.56
C ARG A 359 -4.60 6.64 18.46
N HIS A 360 -4.52 6.00 19.64
CA HIS A 360 -3.50 6.27 20.63
C HIS A 360 -2.91 4.97 21.20
N LEU A 361 -1.72 5.09 21.84
CA LEU A 361 -1.02 4.00 22.48
C LEU A 361 -1.44 3.87 23.95
N TYR A 362 -1.65 2.62 24.36
CA TYR A 362 -2.04 2.23 25.71
C TYR A 362 -1.10 1.15 26.24
N LEU A 363 -0.70 1.29 27.53
CA LEU A 363 0.02 0.26 28.26
C LEU A 363 -0.99 -0.60 29.04
N HIS A 364 -0.87 -1.92 28.86
CA HIS A 364 -1.66 -2.92 29.54
C HIS A 364 -0.78 -3.82 30.43
N GLY A 365 -1.33 -4.32 31.53
CA GLY A 365 -0.72 -5.37 32.34
C GLY A 365 -0.80 -6.74 31.67
N ALA A 366 -0.06 -7.71 32.17
CA ALA A 366 -0.12 -9.11 31.72
C ALA A 366 -1.52 -9.75 31.86
N ASP A 367 -2.38 -9.18 32.67
CA ASP A 367 -3.79 -9.57 32.84
C ASP A 367 -4.73 -8.88 31.84
N GLY A 368 -4.20 -8.07 30.93
CA GLY A 368 -4.93 -7.30 29.93
C GLY A 368 -5.55 -5.99 30.46
N ARG A 369 -5.47 -5.71 31.76
CA ARG A 369 -6.02 -4.46 32.31
C ARG A 369 -5.21 -3.26 31.88
N ARG A 370 -5.90 -2.20 31.39
CA ARG A 370 -5.27 -0.93 31.05
C ARG A 370 -4.61 -0.32 32.29
N GLN A 371 -3.31 -0.07 32.20
CA GLN A 371 -2.54 0.62 33.24
C GLN A 371 -2.41 2.11 32.94
N ARG A 372 -2.20 2.48 31.65
CA ARG A 372 -1.93 3.87 31.27
C ARG A 372 -2.28 4.13 29.79
N GLN A 373 -2.70 5.35 29.50
CA GLN A 373 -2.68 5.90 28.15
C GLN A 373 -1.36 6.65 27.95
N LEU A 374 -0.58 6.29 26.92
CA LEU A 374 0.75 6.85 26.65
C LEU A 374 0.67 8.11 25.79
N THR A 375 -0.29 8.16 24.86
CA THR A 375 -0.51 9.28 23.96
C THR A 375 -1.97 9.72 23.99
N GLN A 376 -2.25 11.01 23.79
CA GLN A 376 -3.62 11.56 23.81
C GLN A 376 -3.72 12.85 23.01
N GLY A 377 -4.92 13.24 22.59
CA GLY A 377 -5.21 14.48 21.88
C GLY A 377 -5.95 14.26 20.56
N GLU A 378 -6.28 15.35 19.86
CA GLU A 378 -6.99 15.33 18.57
C GLU A 378 -6.00 15.11 17.40
N TRP A 379 -5.32 13.98 17.41
CA TRP A 379 -4.35 13.56 16.40
C TRP A 379 -4.18 12.03 16.44
N THR A 380 -3.60 11.44 15.41
CA THR A 380 -3.51 9.99 15.24
C THR A 380 -2.08 9.48 15.36
N VAL A 381 -1.88 8.41 16.12
CA VAL A 381 -0.72 7.52 15.99
C VAL A 381 -0.93 6.68 14.73
N ASP A 382 0.03 6.72 13.81
CA ASP A 382 -0.01 5.92 12.58
C ASP A 382 0.49 4.49 12.84
N ALA A 383 1.59 4.36 13.60
CA ALA A 383 2.18 3.06 13.95
C ALA A 383 3.07 3.17 15.20
N LEU A 384 3.13 2.11 15.98
CA LEU A 384 4.17 1.83 16.96
C LEU A 384 5.42 1.33 16.24
N LEU A 385 6.55 2.02 16.39
CA LEU A 385 7.78 1.73 15.64
C LEU A 385 8.76 0.88 16.43
N ALA A 386 9.03 1.24 17.68
CA ALA A 386 9.99 0.54 18.52
C ALA A 386 9.72 0.75 20.01
N VAL A 387 10.30 -0.14 20.80
CA VAL A 387 10.46 -0.02 22.27
C VAL A 387 11.93 -0.30 22.56
N ASP A 388 12.55 0.45 23.45
CA ASP A 388 13.94 0.17 23.83
C ASP A 388 14.08 -1.17 24.60
N ALA A 389 15.30 -1.69 24.62
CA ALA A 389 15.59 -2.99 25.25
C ALA A 389 15.21 -3.06 26.75
N ASP A 390 15.25 -1.92 27.45
CA ASP A 390 14.86 -1.80 28.85
C ASP A 390 13.34 -1.63 29.03
N GLY A 391 12.57 -1.50 27.96
CA GLY A 391 11.13 -1.27 27.98
C GLY A 391 10.73 0.05 28.65
N LYS A 392 11.55 1.11 28.52
CA LYS A 392 11.33 2.39 29.19
C LYS A 392 10.83 3.49 28.26
N ARG A 393 11.14 3.40 26.98
CA ARG A 393 10.83 4.40 25.96
C ARG A 393 10.20 3.76 24.72
N VAL A 394 9.27 4.49 24.14
CA VAL A 394 8.47 4.07 22.97
C VAL A 394 8.68 5.06 21.86
N TRP A 395 8.86 4.57 20.62
CA TRP A 395 8.87 5.37 19.40
C TRP A 395 7.66 5.03 18.54
N PHE A 396 7.06 6.07 17.97
CA PHE A 396 5.87 5.92 17.14
C PHE A 396 5.82 6.98 16.04
N ALA A 397 5.13 6.67 14.94
CA ALA A 397 4.79 7.61 13.90
C ALA A 397 3.41 8.23 14.15
N GLY A 398 3.19 9.45 13.70
CA GLY A 398 1.90 10.11 13.82
C GLY A 398 1.86 11.51 13.23
N ASN A 399 0.70 12.18 13.36
CA ASN A 399 0.43 13.48 12.79
C ASN A 399 0.15 14.59 13.82
N LYS A 400 0.73 14.45 15.02
CA LYS A 400 0.45 15.32 16.17
C LYS A 400 0.61 16.83 15.88
N ASP A 401 1.63 17.21 15.11
CA ASP A 401 1.94 18.62 14.86
C ASP A 401 1.18 19.19 13.65
N ASN A 402 0.85 18.33 12.66
CA ASN A 402 0.15 18.74 11.44
C ASN A 402 -0.53 17.52 10.80
N PRO A 403 -1.83 17.57 10.48
CA PRO A 403 -2.56 16.46 9.86
C PRO A 403 -2.05 16.07 8.47
N LEU A 404 -1.29 16.93 7.78
CA LEU A 404 -0.74 16.68 6.44
C LEU A 404 0.66 16.07 6.48
N ASP A 405 1.29 16.03 7.65
CA ASP A 405 2.64 15.50 7.86
C ASP A 405 2.59 14.11 8.52
N LYS A 406 3.66 13.34 8.38
CA LYS A 406 3.93 12.14 9.16
C LYS A 406 5.28 12.31 9.84
N GLN A 407 5.28 12.34 11.16
CA GLN A 407 6.45 12.62 11.99
C GLN A 407 6.74 11.44 12.91
N VAL A 408 7.99 11.34 13.38
CA VAL A 408 8.42 10.34 14.37
C VAL A 408 8.57 11.00 15.73
N TYR A 409 7.97 10.37 16.72
CA TYR A 409 7.92 10.84 18.11
C TYR A 409 8.41 9.75 19.06
N THR A 410 8.73 10.18 20.28
CA THR A 410 9.03 9.29 21.39
C THR A 410 8.32 9.73 22.65
N VAL A 411 8.01 8.78 23.52
CA VAL A 411 7.43 8.99 24.86
C VAL A 411 7.98 7.97 25.84
N ALA A 412 8.15 8.35 27.10
CA ALA A 412 8.52 7.39 28.14
C ALA A 412 7.34 6.47 28.47
N LEU A 413 7.61 5.20 28.81
CA LEU A 413 6.58 4.22 29.15
C LEU A 413 5.85 4.56 30.48
N ASP A 414 6.50 5.28 31.37
CA ASP A 414 5.88 5.80 32.58
C ASP A 414 5.10 7.11 32.35
N GLY A 415 5.03 7.58 31.11
CA GLY A 415 4.34 8.80 30.67
C GLY A 415 5.27 10.01 30.64
N GLY A 416 4.71 11.18 30.31
CA GLY A 416 5.45 12.44 30.22
C GLY A 416 5.24 13.15 28.89
N ALA A 417 6.17 14.06 28.55
CA ALA A 417 6.10 14.82 27.32
C ALA A 417 6.36 13.91 26.11
N ILE A 418 5.58 14.10 25.05
CA ILE A 418 5.83 13.53 23.74
C ILE A 418 6.83 14.43 23.03
N GLU A 419 7.97 13.88 22.65
CA GLU A 419 9.06 14.57 21.96
C GLU A 419 9.09 14.17 20.48
N ARG A 420 9.15 15.13 19.55
CA ARG A 420 9.39 14.87 18.15
C ARG A 420 10.88 14.68 17.92
N ILE A 421 11.26 13.57 17.27
CA ILE A 421 12.67 13.25 16.92
C ILE A 421 12.95 13.38 15.42
N SER A 422 11.94 13.39 14.56
CA SER A 422 12.10 13.72 13.14
C SER A 422 12.20 15.24 12.93
N SER A 423 12.83 15.66 11.85
CA SER A 423 13.09 17.07 11.55
C SER A 423 12.51 17.50 10.21
N GLY A 424 12.05 18.75 10.13
CA GLY A 424 11.42 19.30 8.92
C GLY A 424 9.91 19.05 8.86
N ARG A 425 9.26 19.74 7.91
CA ARG A 425 7.87 19.46 7.51
C ARG A 425 7.91 18.44 6.38
N GLY A 426 7.08 17.41 6.43
CA GLY A 426 7.04 16.41 5.38
C GLY A 426 6.58 15.06 5.90
N TRP A 427 6.97 14.05 5.16
CA TRP A 427 6.57 12.67 5.38
C TRP A 427 7.78 11.80 5.71
N HIS A 428 7.76 11.17 6.87
CA HIS A 428 8.81 10.28 7.37
C HIS A 428 8.30 8.85 7.45
N GLU A 429 9.02 7.92 6.81
CA GLU A 429 8.86 6.47 7.01
C GLU A 429 10.07 5.98 7.80
N ALA A 430 9.83 5.31 8.92
CA ALA A 430 10.87 4.93 9.86
C ALA A 430 10.94 3.41 10.03
N SER A 431 12.18 2.86 10.00
CA SER A 431 12.49 1.46 10.31
C SER A 431 13.58 1.42 11.37
N PHE A 432 13.26 0.90 12.55
CA PHE A 432 14.16 0.84 13.70
C PHE A 432 14.93 -0.49 13.75
N ALA A 433 16.15 -0.44 14.30
CA ALA A 433 16.87 -1.62 14.77
C ALA A 433 16.07 -2.33 15.88
N GLY A 434 16.24 -3.65 16.03
CA GLY A 434 15.58 -4.42 17.08
C GLY A 434 15.84 -3.90 18.51
N ASN A 435 17.03 -3.36 18.74
CA ASN A 435 17.44 -2.74 20.01
C ASN A 435 17.10 -1.24 20.12
N ALA A 436 16.40 -0.67 19.14
CA ALA A 436 16.02 0.74 19.03
C ALA A 436 17.19 1.76 19.06
N SER A 437 18.45 1.33 18.88
CA SER A 437 19.63 2.21 18.98
C SER A 437 19.75 3.18 17.81
N VAL A 438 19.33 2.74 16.62
CA VAL A 438 19.34 3.51 15.37
C VAL A 438 18.09 3.23 14.55
N TRP A 439 17.77 4.12 13.63
CA TRP A 439 16.67 3.94 12.69
C TRP A 439 16.95 4.57 11.34
N VAL A 440 16.36 4.02 10.30
CA VAL A 440 16.39 4.56 8.95
C VAL A 440 15.18 5.46 8.77
N ASP A 441 15.44 6.67 8.28
CA ASP A 441 14.47 7.71 7.97
C ASP A 441 14.39 7.88 6.44
N THR A 442 13.28 7.47 5.83
CA THR A 442 12.96 7.83 4.46
C THR A 442 12.07 9.06 4.49
N PHE A 443 12.65 10.20 4.12
CA PHE A 443 12.01 11.51 4.20
C PHE A 443 11.70 12.06 2.82
N SER A 444 10.53 12.69 2.66
CA SER A 444 10.21 13.54 1.52
C SER A 444 9.37 14.74 1.92
N ALA A 445 9.43 15.80 1.11
CA ALA A 445 8.56 16.97 1.23
C ALA A 445 8.09 17.42 -0.16
N ALA A 446 7.18 18.38 -0.22
CA ALA A 446 6.64 18.86 -1.50
C ALA A 446 7.72 19.38 -2.46
N ASP A 447 8.83 19.90 -1.93
CA ASP A 447 10.00 20.42 -2.64
C ASP A 447 11.23 19.50 -2.58
N THR A 448 11.13 18.36 -1.91
CA THR A 448 12.27 17.48 -1.61
C THR A 448 11.91 16.04 -2.01
N PRO A 449 12.57 15.46 -3.03
CA PRO A 449 12.37 14.08 -3.39
C PRO A 449 12.79 13.13 -2.27
N PRO A 450 12.29 11.86 -2.26
CA PRO A 450 12.60 10.90 -1.20
C PRO A 450 14.10 10.70 -1.01
N ASN A 451 14.58 10.92 0.20
CA ASN A 451 15.98 10.67 0.60
C ASN A 451 16.01 9.75 1.82
N VAL A 452 17.14 9.08 2.06
CA VAL A 452 17.27 8.07 3.12
C VAL A 452 18.46 8.38 4.02
N ARG A 453 18.19 8.44 5.31
CA ARG A 453 19.18 8.76 6.35
C ARG A 453 19.15 7.73 7.45
N LEU A 454 20.31 7.43 8.01
CA LEU A 454 20.44 6.70 9.28
C LEU A 454 20.51 7.71 10.42
N ARG A 455 19.67 7.49 11.43
CA ARG A 455 19.59 8.35 12.61
C ARG A 455 19.82 7.55 13.89
N ASN A 456 20.33 8.22 14.92
CA ASN A 456 20.36 7.70 16.26
C ASN A 456 18.95 7.73 16.89
N ALA A 457 18.75 7.03 18.00
CA ALA A 457 17.48 6.96 18.72
C ALA A 457 16.88 8.33 19.09
N ASP A 458 17.73 9.34 19.29
CA ASP A 458 17.35 10.73 19.60
C ASP A 458 16.98 11.58 18.36
N GLY A 459 17.08 11.00 17.16
CA GLY A 459 16.81 11.67 15.87
C GLY A 459 18.01 12.40 15.27
N SER A 460 19.17 12.47 15.93
CA SER A 460 20.37 13.04 15.35
C SER A 460 20.83 12.22 14.13
N GLU A 461 21.29 12.90 13.08
CA GLU A 461 21.78 12.23 11.87
C GLU A 461 23.09 11.52 12.15
N ARG A 462 23.20 10.25 11.74
CA ARG A 462 24.40 9.42 11.82
C ARG A 462 25.08 9.24 10.47
N ALA A 463 24.29 9.01 9.42
CA ALA A 463 24.79 8.85 8.06
C ALA A 463 23.72 9.17 7.02
N VAL A 464 24.15 9.46 5.80
CA VAL A 464 23.28 9.60 4.62
C VAL A 464 23.43 8.34 3.77
N LEU A 465 22.36 7.54 3.62
CA LEU A 465 22.34 6.35 2.78
C LEU A 465 22.02 6.70 1.32
N LEU A 466 21.12 7.66 1.14
CA LEU A 466 20.72 8.18 -0.18
C LEU A 466 20.39 9.66 -0.04
N ALA A 467 21.25 10.51 -0.56
CA ALA A 467 21.05 11.97 -0.53
C ALA A 467 19.91 12.42 -1.44
N ASN A 468 19.81 11.82 -2.62
CA ASN A 468 18.80 12.13 -3.65
C ASN A 468 18.58 13.64 -3.84
N THR A 469 19.68 14.38 -3.92
CA THR A 469 19.66 15.85 -4.03
C THR A 469 19.12 16.27 -5.39
N LEU A 470 18.17 17.18 -5.41
CA LEU A 470 17.56 17.70 -6.63
C LEU A 470 18.49 18.74 -7.28
N ASP A 471 19.59 18.28 -7.85
CA ASP A 471 20.57 19.08 -8.61
C ASP A 471 20.49 18.77 -10.11
N ASP A 472 21.48 19.27 -10.90
CA ASP A 472 21.50 19.10 -12.36
C ASP A 472 21.68 17.63 -12.78
N SER A 473 22.23 16.78 -11.93
CA SER A 473 22.42 15.34 -12.19
C SER A 473 21.21 14.49 -11.84
N HIS A 474 20.26 15.04 -11.10
CA HIS A 474 19.05 14.34 -10.71
C HIS A 474 18.14 14.10 -11.92
N PRO A 475 17.47 12.94 -12.07
CA PRO A 475 16.57 12.65 -13.19
C PRO A 475 15.47 13.70 -13.40
N TYR A 476 15.03 14.37 -12.35
CA TYR A 476 14.08 15.48 -12.38
C TYR A 476 14.76 16.85 -12.57
N GLY A 477 16.10 16.92 -12.54
CA GLY A 477 16.88 18.16 -12.66
C GLY A 477 16.46 19.05 -13.84
N PRO A 478 16.31 18.51 -15.08
CA PRO A 478 15.85 19.28 -16.24
C PRO A 478 14.48 19.93 -16.08
N PHE A 479 13.70 19.44 -15.14
CA PHE A 479 12.30 19.85 -14.92
C PHE A 479 12.10 20.70 -13.66
N ARG A 480 13.11 20.82 -12.77
CA ARG A 480 12.97 21.45 -11.44
C ARG A 480 12.53 22.91 -11.49
N ASP A 481 13.01 23.69 -12.46
CA ASP A 481 12.70 25.12 -12.56
C ASP A 481 11.22 25.40 -12.85
N ARG A 482 10.50 24.38 -13.32
CA ARG A 482 9.05 24.42 -13.57
C ARG A 482 8.28 23.51 -12.61
N HIS A 483 8.89 23.14 -11.48
CA HIS A 483 8.20 22.37 -10.45
C HIS A 483 7.15 23.25 -9.76
N SER A 484 5.91 22.79 -9.79
CA SER A 484 4.81 23.46 -9.13
C SER A 484 4.74 23.00 -7.66
N LEU A 485 4.94 23.91 -6.73
CA LEU A 485 4.69 23.63 -5.31
C LEU A 485 3.20 23.76 -4.99
N PRO A 486 2.65 22.85 -4.17
CA PRO A 486 1.24 22.90 -3.84
C PRO A 486 0.91 24.02 -2.85
N GLU A 487 -0.23 24.65 -3.06
CA GLU A 487 -0.92 25.43 -2.03
C GLU A 487 -1.80 24.48 -1.22
N PHE A 488 -1.79 24.64 0.10
CA PHE A 488 -2.65 23.89 1.02
C PHE A 488 -3.65 24.83 1.67
N GLY A 489 -4.86 24.31 1.87
CA GLY A 489 -5.89 25.07 2.56
C GLY A 489 -6.97 24.16 3.14
N THR A 490 -7.98 24.81 3.67
CA THR A 490 -9.14 24.13 4.24
C THR A 490 -10.43 24.78 3.75
N LEU A 491 -11.49 24.02 3.72
CA LEU A 491 -12.86 24.50 3.57
C LEU A 491 -13.77 23.82 4.58
N LYS A 492 -14.96 24.35 4.77
CA LYS A 492 -16.00 23.71 5.59
C LYS A 492 -17.05 23.10 4.67
N ASN A 493 -17.41 21.84 4.93
CA ASN A 493 -18.58 21.25 4.31
C ASN A 493 -19.90 21.78 4.97
N ALA A 494 -21.03 21.37 4.44
CA ALA A 494 -22.36 21.78 4.97
C ALA A 494 -22.59 21.32 6.43
N GLY A 495 -21.91 20.26 6.88
CA GLY A 495 -21.94 19.76 8.27
C GLY A 495 -21.04 20.51 9.22
N GLY A 496 -20.18 21.40 8.71
CA GLY A 496 -19.19 22.15 9.51
C GLY A 496 -17.84 21.44 9.69
N ASP A 497 -17.66 20.25 9.09
CA ASP A 497 -16.39 19.53 9.12
C ASP A 497 -15.32 20.28 8.30
N THR A 498 -14.09 20.25 8.78
CA THR A 498 -12.96 20.85 8.07
C THR A 498 -12.42 19.83 7.05
N LEU A 499 -12.43 20.18 5.79
CA LEU A 499 -11.83 19.40 4.72
C LEU A 499 -10.51 20.04 4.31
N HIS A 500 -9.43 19.26 4.23
CA HIS A 500 -8.13 19.72 3.74
C HIS A 500 -8.06 19.55 2.24
N TRP A 501 -7.47 20.53 1.56
CA TRP A 501 -7.24 20.46 0.12
C TRP A 501 -5.81 20.88 -0.24
N ARG A 502 -5.39 20.45 -1.43
CA ARG A 502 -4.14 20.77 -2.09
C ARG A 502 -4.41 21.23 -3.52
N LEU A 503 -3.75 22.32 -3.94
CA LEU A 503 -3.88 22.89 -5.29
C LEU A 503 -2.49 23.14 -5.89
N TYR A 504 -2.18 22.48 -7.01
CA TYR A 504 -1.05 22.84 -7.84
C TYR A 504 -1.49 23.80 -8.95
N LYS A 505 -0.70 24.84 -9.20
CA LYS A 505 -0.91 25.83 -10.27
C LYS A 505 0.12 25.63 -11.37
N PRO A 506 -0.21 25.94 -12.64
CA PRO A 506 0.80 26.00 -13.71
C PRO A 506 1.98 26.89 -13.33
N HIS A 507 3.19 26.56 -13.82
CA HIS A 507 4.37 27.39 -13.59
C HIS A 507 4.21 28.83 -14.11
N ASP A 508 3.54 28.99 -15.28
CA ASP A 508 3.20 30.26 -15.92
C ASP A 508 1.79 30.74 -15.55
N PHE A 509 1.36 30.45 -14.31
CA PHE A 509 0.03 30.80 -13.83
C PHE A 509 -0.25 32.29 -13.93
N ASP A 510 -1.31 32.63 -14.68
CA ASP A 510 -1.84 33.98 -14.81
C ASP A 510 -3.22 34.08 -14.12
N PRO A 511 -3.34 34.82 -13.01
CA PRO A 511 -4.61 34.96 -12.31
C PRO A 511 -5.71 35.67 -13.11
N ALA A 512 -5.36 36.35 -14.21
CA ALA A 512 -6.31 37.00 -15.11
C ALA A 512 -6.89 36.04 -16.17
N ARG A 513 -6.32 34.85 -16.32
CA ARG A 513 -6.80 33.82 -17.25
C ARG A 513 -7.60 32.76 -16.47
N ARG A 514 -8.57 32.15 -17.15
CA ARG A 514 -9.26 30.98 -16.64
C ARG A 514 -8.53 29.71 -17.08
N HIS A 515 -8.29 28.81 -16.11
CA HIS A 515 -7.58 27.56 -16.29
C HIS A 515 -8.53 26.38 -16.13
N PRO A 516 -8.37 25.29 -16.92
CA PRO A 516 -9.05 24.03 -16.69
C PRO A 516 -8.56 23.40 -15.39
N VAL A 517 -9.40 22.56 -14.79
CA VAL A 517 -9.08 21.87 -13.54
C VAL A 517 -9.11 20.36 -13.75
N MET A 518 -8.11 19.66 -13.25
CA MET A 518 -8.16 18.23 -12.94
C MET A 518 -8.35 18.06 -11.43
N VAL A 519 -9.49 17.55 -11.02
CA VAL A 519 -9.71 17.10 -9.64
C VAL A 519 -9.30 15.65 -9.55
N ARG A 520 -8.27 15.37 -8.77
CA ARG A 520 -7.75 14.02 -8.54
C ARG A 520 -8.09 13.57 -7.14
N PHE A 521 -8.76 12.43 -7.01
CA PHE A 521 -9.10 11.87 -5.71
C PHE A 521 -8.96 10.34 -5.69
N TYR A 522 -8.77 9.80 -4.50
CA TYR A 522 -9.10 8.44 -4.13
C TYR A 522 -10.45 8.44 -3.40
N GLY A 523 -10.57 9.26 -2.36
CA GLY A 523 -11.79 9.56 -1.61
C GLY A 523 -12.28 8.45 -0.71
N GLY A 524 -11.76 7.24 -0.88
CA GLY A 524 -12.12 6.07 -0.08
C GLY A 524 -11.38 5.99 1.24
N PRO A 525 -11.86 5.11 2.14
CA PRO A 525 -11.20 4.86 3.42
C PRO A 525 -9.79 4.27 3.24
N GLY A 526 -8.98 4.41 4.27
CA GLY A 526 -7.61 3.88 4.32
C GLY A 526 -6.55 4.72 3.59
N ARG A 527 -6.91 5.76 2.82
CA ARG A 527 -5.94 6.55 2.05
C ARG A 527 -6.16 8.05 2.15
N GLN A 528 -5.12 8.77 2.60
CA GLN A 528 -5.03 10.24 2.57
C GLN A 528 -4.27 10.68 1.32
N LEU A 529 -4.78 11.65 0.56
CA LEU A 529 -4.11 12.22 -0.62
C LEU A 529 -3.48 13.59 -0.34
N VAL A 530 -4.09 14.39 0.50
CA VAL A 530 -3.60 15.74 0.81
C VAL A 530 -2.51 15.64 1.87
N THR A 531 -1.27 15.47 1.42
CA THR A 531 -0.07 15.34 2.24
C THR A 531 1.00 16.31 1.80
N SER A 532 1.94 16.63 2.69
CA SER A 532 3.12 17.43 2.40
C SER A 532 4.30 16.65 1.82
N ALA A 533 4.11 15.39 1.45
CA ALA A 533 5.09 14.54 0.78
C ALA A 533 5.42 15.02 -0.65
N TRP A 534 6.48 14.48 -1.24
CA TRP A 534 6.80 14.64 -2.66
C TRP A 534 5.62 14.19 -3.53
N GLY A 535 5.23 15.05 -4.49
CA GLY A 535 4.06 14.86 -5.30
C GLY A 535 4.23 13.86 -6.44
N ASP A 536 3.12 13.48 -7.06
CA ASP A 536 3.09 12.61 -8.24
C ASP A 536 3.56 13.38 -9.49
N ALA A 537 4.42 12.77 -10.30
CA ALA A 537 4.94 13.39 -11.52
C ALA A 537 3.85 13.63 -12.57
N PHE A 538 2.74 12.89 -12.56
CA PHE A 538 1.60 13.16 -13.44
C PHE A 538 0.88 14.47 -13.06
N ASP A 539 0.78 14.81 -11.78
CA ASP A 539 0.24 16.10 -11.35
C ASP A 539 1.12 17.24 -11.91
N GLN A 540 2.45 17.09 -11.88
CA GLN A 540 3.40 18.03 -12.47
C GLN A 540 3.28 18.11 -14.00
N TYR A 541 3.04 16.99 -14.68
CA TYR A 541 2.77 16.97 -16.11
C TYR A 541 1.50 17.76 -16.45
N MET A 542 0.40 17.55 -15.74
CA MET A 542 -0.86 18.22 -15.99
C MET A 542 -0.78 19.74 -15.74
N THR A 543 0.00 20.19 -14.74
CA THR A 543 0.24 21.64 -14.56
C THR A 543 0.96 22.25 -15.76
N ARG A 544 1.87 21.52 -16.40
CA ARG A 544 2.56 21.99 -17.63
C ARG A 544 1.65 22.02 -18.85
N GLN A 545 0.56 21.26 -18.82
CA GLN A 545 -0.51 21.33 -19.82
C GLN A 545 -1.51 22.49 -19.52
N GLY A 546 -1.20 23.35 -18.53
CA GLY A 546 -2.01 24.52 -18.15
C GLY A 546 -3.17 24.20 -17.21
N PHE A 547 -3.25 22.99 -16.64
CA PHE A 547 -4.26 22.62 -15.68
C PHE A 547 -3.91 23.09 -14.26
N LEU A 548 -4.93 23.50 -13.53
CA LEU A 548 -4.93 23.44 -12.07
C LEU A 548 -5.16 21.98 -11.66
N VAL A 549 -4.37 21.46 -10.70
CA VAL A 549 -4.56 20.12 -10.19
C VAL A 549 -4.95 20.21 -8.72
N PHE A 550 -6.16 19.75 -8.42
CA PHE A 550 -6.77 19.86 -7.11
C PHE A 550 -7.02 18.49 -6.49
N SER A 551 -6.78 18.36 -5.20
CA SER A 551 -7.15 17.20 -4.38
C SER A 551 -7.77 17.67 -3.08
N LEU A 552 -8.78 16.92 -2.59
CA LEU A 552 -9.44 17.17 -1.32
C LEU A 552 -9.63 15.83 -0.60
N ASP A 553 -9.31 15.81 0.69
CA ASP A 553 -9.62 14.68 1.59
C ASP A 553 -11.02 14.89 2.18
N ASN A 554 -11.97 14.10 1.69
CA ASN A 554 -13.36 14.09 2.14
C ASN A 554 -13.51 13.26 3.42
N ARG A 555 -14.67 13.37 4.08
CA ARG A 555 -15.05 12.44 5.17
C ARG A 555 -14.96 10.98 4.68
N GLY A 556 -14.60 10.09 5.58
CA GLY A 556 -14.27 8.70 5.28
C GLY A 556 -12.76 8.45 5.10
N THR A 557 -11.96 9.50 4.81
CA THR A 557 -10.50 9.34 4.73
C THR A 557 -9.86 9.29 6.13
N PRO A 558 -8.69 8.62 6.29
CA PRO A 558 -8.07 8.36 7.59
C PRO A 558 -7.34 9.56 8.18
N ARG A 559 -6.82 9.40 9.41
CA ARG A 559 -5.93 10.32 10.12
C ARG A 559 -6.57 11.63 10.58
N ARG A 560 -7.91 11.65 10.62
CA ARG A 560 -8.73 12.81 11.06
C ARG A 560 -9.64 12.45 12.24
N GLY A 561 -9.37 11.32 12.90
CA GLY A 561 -10.17 10.76 13.98
C GLY A 561 -11.33 9.91 13.50
N LYS A 562 -11.81 9.04 14.39
CA LYS A 562 -12.80 8.01 14.06
C LYS A 562 -14.12 8.57 13.56
N ALA A 563 -14.61 9.67 14.14
CA ALA A 563 -15.87 10.27 13.71
C ALA A 563 -15.83 10.78 12.26
N PHE A 564 -14.67 11.24 11.78
CA PHE A 564 -14.48 11.67 10.40
C PHE A 564 -14.49 10.49 9.43
N GLU A 565 -13.87 9.38 9.81
CA GLU A 565 -13.89 8.13 9.05
C GLU A 565 -15.29 7.51 9.03
N ASP A 566 -15.96 7.43 10.17
CA ASP A 566 -17.26 6.79 10.35
C ASP A 566 -18.40 7.43 9.55
N ALA A 567 -18.20 8.65 9.06
CA ALA A 567 -19.23 9.38 8.33
C ALA A 567 -19.77 8.64 7.10
N LEU A 568 -18.96 7.77 6.47
CA LEU A 568 -19.39 6.96 5.31
C LEU A 568 -20.10 5.66 5.68
N PHE A 569 -20.13 5.29 6.99
CA PHE A 569 -20.66 3.99 7.40
C PHE A 569 -22.09 3.78 6.93
N ARG A 570 -22.34 2.64 6.25
CA ARG A 570 -23.59 2.20 5.63
C ARG A 570 -24.09 3.05 4.43
N ARG A 571 -23.26 3.97 3.89
CA ARG A 571 -23.63 4.90 2.82
C ARG A 571 -22.44 5.38 1.98
N MET A 572 -21.60 4.45 1.52
CA MET A 572 -20.48 4.79 0.64
C MET A 572 -20.95 5.50 -0.63
N GLY A 573 -20.15 6.45 -1.14
CA GLY A 573 -20.47 7.26 -2.31
C GLY A 573 -21.49 8.39 -2.08
N ALA A 574 -21.92 8.59 -0.83
CA ALA A 574 -22.80 9.70 -0.47
C ALA A 574 -21.99 10.88 0.09
N VAL A 575 -21.45 10.72 1.29
CA VAL A 575 -20.75 11.83 1.97
C VAL A 575 -19.46 12.23 1.25
N GLU A 576 -18.78 11.29 0.62
CA GLU A 576 -17.56 11.54 -0.16
C GLU A 576 -17.89 12.40 -1.39
N ALA A 577 -18.94 12.05 -2.14
CA ALA A 577 -19.37 12.81 -3.31
C ALA A 577 -19.85 14.23 -2.92
N ASP A 578 -20.60 14.37 -1.81
CA ASP A 578 -21.03 15.67 -1.30
C ASP A 578 -19.86 16.56 -0.89
N ASP A 579 -18.83 16.00 -0.23
CA ASP A 579 -17.63 16.73 0.16
C ASP A 579 -16.76 17.11 -1.05
N GLN A 580 -16.62 16.22 -2.05
CA GLN A 580 -15.95 16.53 -3.31
C GLN A 580 -16.71 17.62 -4.09
N ARG A 581 -18.03 17.57 -4.08
CA ARG A 581 -18.88 18.64 -4.63
C ARG A 581 -18.58 19.99 -3.95
N ALA A 582 -18.48 20.03 -2.62
CA ALA A 582 -18.13 21.24 -1.89
C ALA A 582 -16.73 21.77 -2.30
N GLY A 583 -15.78 20.89 -2.54
CA GLY A 583 -14.46 21.23 -3.08
C GLY A 583 -14.54 21.84 -4.49
N ILE A 584 -15.36 21.27 -5.37
CA ILE A 584 -15.57 21.78 -6.73
C ILE A 584 -16.30 23.15 -6.68
N ASP A 585 -17.29 23.31 -5.83
CA ASP A 585 -17.99 24.60 -5.67
C ASP A 585 -17.05 25.70 -5.14
N HIS A 586 -16.12 25.35 -4.24
CA HIS A 586 -15.05 26.24 -3.82
C HIS A 586 -14.17 26.68 -5.00
N LEU A 587 -13.74 25.74 -5.85
CA LEU A 587 -12.94 26.02 -7.05
C LEU A 587 -13.68 26.94 -8.02
N ARG A 588 -14.97 26.68 -8.29
CA ARG A 588 -15.82 27.50 -9.17
C ARG A 588 -15.97 28.93 -8.71
N GLY A 589 -15.79 29.19 -7.41
CA GLY A 589 -15.76 30.54 -6.83
C GLY A 589 -14.46 31.31 -7.09
N LEU A 590 -13.41 30.65 -7.56
CA LEU A 590 -12.11 31.29 -7.82
C LEU A 590 -12.10 31.94 -9.22
N PRO A 591 -11.67 33.22 -9.37
CA PRO A 591 -11.79 33.97 -10.64
C PRO A 591 -10.95 33.36 -11.78
N PHE A 592 -9.92 32.61 -11.46
CA PHE A 592 -8.99 31.99 -12.41
C PHE A 592 -9.37 30.56 -12.78
N VAL A 593 -10.48 30.03 -12.27
CA VAL A 593 -10.99 28.70 -12.63
C VAL A 593 -11.98 28.83 -13.78
N ASP A 594 -11.84 27.94 -14.77
CA ASP A 594 -12.83 27.76 -15.82
C ASP A 594 -13.92 26.78 -15.34
N PRO A 595 -15.09 27.26 -14.95
CA PRO A 595 -16.14 26.41 -14.36
C PRO A 595 -16.74 25.39 -15.33
N GLU A 596 -16.54 25.59 -16.64
CA GLU A 596 -17.03 24.66 -17.70
C GLU A 596 -16.00 23.58 -18.03
N ARG A 597 -14.78 23.68 -17.48
CA ARG A 597 -13.65 22.77 -17.77
C ARG A 597 -13.09 22.17 -16.47
N ILE A 598 -13.95 21.56 -15.66
CA ILE A 598 -13.57 20.81 -14.47
C ILE A 598 -13.74 19.33 -14.78
N GLY A 599 -12.64 18.59 -14.82
CA GLY A 599 -12.61 17.14 -14.99
C GLY A 599 -12.21 16.44 -13.71
N VAL A 600 -12.68 15.21 -13.54
CA VAL A 600 -12.36 14.38 -12.38
C VAL A 600 -11.60 13.11 -12.82
N PHE A 601 -10.71 12.62 -11.97
CA PHE A 601 -9.91 11.44 -12.23
C PHE A 601 -9.69 10.63 -10.95
N GLY A 602 -9.94 9.33 -11.02
CA GLY A 602 -9.64 8.41 -9.94
C GLY A 602 -9.50 6.96 -10.39
N TRP A 603 -8.83 6.17 -9.52
CA TRP A 603 -8.53 4.75 -9.73
C TRP A 603 -9.13 3.92 -8.61
N SER A 604 -9.67 2.71 -8.89
CA SER A 604 -10.27 1.80 -7.92
C SER A 604 -11.45 2.48 -7.20
N TYR A 605 -11.40 2.69 -5.88
CA TYR A 605 -12.38 3.50 -5.17
C TYR A 605 -12.52 4.91 -5.79
N GLY A 606 -11.40 5.52 -6.18
CA GLY A 606 -11.42 6.81 -6.90
C GLY A 606 -12.11 6.72 -8.25
N GLY A 607 -12.02 5.58 -8.94
CA GLY A 607 -12.80 5.28 -10.14
C GLY A 607 -14.29 5.21 -9.85
N TYR A 608 -14.70 4.53 -8.78
CA TYR A 608 -16.07 4.53 -8.27
C TYR A 608 -16.55 5.95 -7.95
N LEU A 609 -15.77 6.72 -7.20
CA LEU A 609 -16.13 8.09 -6.85
C LEU A 609 -16.21 8.99 -8.09
N THR A 610 -15.37 8.77 -9.10
CA THR A 610 -15.46 9.43 -10.41
C THR A 610 -16.83 9.16 -11.04
N LEU A 611 -17.29 7.91 -11.09
CA LEU A 611 -18.59 7.54 -11.61
C LEU A 611 -19.73 8.16 -10.80
N MET A 612 -19.65 8.16 -9.46
CA MET A 612 -20.64 8.78 -8.59
C MET A 612 -20.71 10.30 -8.82
N MET A 613 -19.57 10.99 -9.01
CA MET A 613 -19.54 12.42 -9.34
C MET A 613 -20.19 12.70 -10.69
N LEU A 614 -19.92 11.88 -11.71
CA LEU A 614 -20.55 12.02 -13.03
C LEU A 614 -22.06 11.76 -13.00
N ALA A 615 -22.52 10.86 -12.12
CA ALA A 615 -23.94 10.48 -12.03
C ALA A 615 -24.76 11.41 -11.13
N LYS A 616 -24.17 11.89 -10.02
CA LYS A 616 -24.90 12.72 -9.02
C LYS A 616 -24.65 14.23 -9.19
N HIS A 617 -23.52 14.62 -9.77
CA HIS A 617 -23.06 16.02 -9.83
C HIS A 617 -22.59 16.42 -11.24
N ALA A 618 -23.25 15.90 -12.27
CA ALA A 618 -22.98 16.22 -13.68
C ALA A 618 -23.07 17.73 -14.00
N ASP A 619 -23.75 18.50 -13.17
CA ASP A 619 -23.89 19.96 -13.29
C ASP A 619 -22.59 20.73 -13.01
N VAL A 620 -21.62 20.11 -12.36
CA VAL A 620 -20.33 20.74 -11.99
C VAL A 620 -19.10 20.02 -12.54
N VAL A 621 -19.28 18.88 -13.19
CA VAL A 621 -18.19 18.05 -13.75
C VAL A 621 -18.40 17.89 -15.25
N ALA A 622 -17.43 18.35 -16.05
CA ALA A 622 -17.50 18.28 -17.52
C ALA A 622 -17.13 16.90 -18.07
N ALA A 623 -16.17 16.22 -17.42
CA ALA A 623 -15.64 14.93 -17.85
C ALA A 623 -15.05 14.15 -16.66
N GLY A 624 -15.06 12.81 -16.75
CA GLY A 624 -14.44 11.95 -15.74
C GLY A 624 -13.69 10.77 -16.36
N ALA A 625 -12.48 10.49 -15.86
CA ALA A 625 -11.71 9.30 -16.19
C ALA A 625 -11.77 8.32 -15.01
N ALA A 626 -12.51 7.25 -15.15
CA ALA A 626 -12.71 6.21 -14.14
C ALA A 626 -11.87 4.98 -14.48
N VAL A 627 -10.85 4.68 -13.65
CA VAL A 627 -9.93 3.55 -13.88
C VAL A 627 -10.24 2.43 -12.89
N ALA A 628 -10.45 1.21 -13.40
CA ALA A 628 -10.76 0.00 -12.64
C ALA A 628 -11.82 0.24 -11.56
N PRO A 629 -12.98 0.82 -11.90
CA PRO A 629 -13.94 1.29 -10.90
C PRO A 629 -14.79 0.14 -10.34
N VAL A 630 -15.08 0.20 -9.05
CA VAL A 630 -16.23 -0.51 -8.49
C VAL A 630 -17.50 0.17 -8.99
N THR A 631 -18.54 -0.60 -9.29
CA THR A 631 -19.86 -0.09 -9.74
C THR A 631 -21.01 -0.59 -8.88
N ASP A 632 -20.79 -1.73 -8.22
CA ASP A 632 -21.73 -2.33 -7.27
C ASP A 632 -20.94 -3.02 -6.15
N TRP A 633 -21.14 -2.59 -4.94
CA TRP A 633 -20.41 -3.10 -3.78
C TRP A 633 -20.81 -4.54 -3.40
N ALA A 634 -21.94 -5.05 -3.87
CA ALA A 634 -22.31 -6.44 -3.70
C ALA A 634 -21.39 -7.41 -4.49
N LEU A 635 -20.65 -6.90 -5.48
CA LEU A 635 -19.69 -7.66 -6.28
C LEU A 635 -18.27 -7.62 -5.70
N TYR A 636 -18.02 -6.78 -4.67
CA TYR A 636 -16.70 -6.65 -4.05
C TYR A 636 -16.61 -7.51 -2.78
N ASP A 637 -15.40 -7.68 -2.21
CA ASP A 637 -15.17 -8.66 -1.15
C ASP A 637 -15.88 -8.35 0.17
N THR A 638 -15.96 -9.38 1.02
CA THR A 638 -16.67 -9.35 2.31
C THR A 638 -16.05 -8.38 3.30
N HIS A 639 -14.72 -8.42 3.49
CA HIS A 639 -14.09 -7.70 4.59
C HIS A 639 -14.11 -6.19 4.37
N TYR A 640 -13.74 -5.73 3.15
CA TYR A 640 -13.80 -4.32 2.81
C TYR A 640 -15.23 -3.82 2.79
N THR A 641 -16.08 -4.50 2.04
CA THR A 641 -17.44 -4.00 1.81
C THR A 641 -18.29 -4.03 3.07
N GLU A 642 -18.26 -5.13 3.84
CA GLU A 642 -19.06 -5.24 5.05
C GLU A 642 -18.51 -4.40 6.21
N ARG A 643 -17.25 -4.01 6.18
CA ARG A 643 -16.69 -3.03 7.11
C ARG A 643 -17.41 -1.70 6.99
N TYR A 644 -17.62 -1.23 5.77
CA TYR A 644 -18.14 0.10 5.52
C TYR A 644 -19.65 0.14 5.23
N LEU A 645 -20.21 -0.93 4.67
CA LEU A 645 -21.64 -1.00 4.37
C LEU A 645 -22.44 -1.94 5.31
N ASP A 646 -21.77 -2.66 6.24
CA ASP A 646 -22.39 -3.74 6.99
C ASP A 646 -22.79 -4.92 6.07
N HIS A 647 -23.34 -5.99 6.61
CA HIS A 647 -23.79 -7.14 5.83
C HIS A 647 -24.98 -6.76 4.92
N PRO A 648 -25.06 -7.20 3.64
CA PRO A 648 -26.10 -6.79 2.71
C PRO A 648 -27.53 -7.01 3.23
N GLN A 649 -27.77 -8.08 3.99
CA GLN A 649 -29.09 -8.35 4.59
C GLN A 649 -29.47 -7.36 5.69
N ARG A 650 -28.50 -6.68 6.32
CA ARG A 650 -28.74 -5.68 7.38
C ARG A 650 -28.75 -4.26 6.87
N ASN A 651 -28.32 -4.03 5.62
CA ASN A 651 -28.23 -2.71 5.01
C ASN A 651 -28.55 -2.75 3.51
N ALA A 652 -29.62 -3.43 3.12
CA ALA A 652 -30.00 -3.58 1.70
C ALA A 652 -30.18 -2.22 0.98
N ASP A 653 -30.80 -1.24 1.66
CA ASP A 653 -30.99 0.11 1.13
C ASP A 653 -29.64 0.83 0.93
N GLY A 654 -28.70 0.69 1.89
CA GLY A 654 -27.36 1.27 1.77
C GLY A 654 -26.56 0.69 0.61
N TYR A 655 -26.65 -0.62 0.35
CA TYR A 655 -26.07 -1.25 -0.83
C TYR A 655 -26.69 -0.72 -2.12
N ALA A 656 -28.01 -0.63 -2.16
CA ALA A 656 -28.72 -0.09 -3.32
C ALA A 656 -28.32 1.36 -3.61
N ASP A 657 -28.23 2.22 -2.59
CA ASP A 657 -27.85 3.63 -2.74
C ASP A 657 -26.36 3.82 -3.05
N SER A 658 -25.51 2.91 -2.57
CA SER A 658 -24.06 2.94 -2.83
C SER A 658 -23.70 2.36 -4.20
N ALA A 659 -24.58 1.57 -4.83
CA ALA A 659 -24.39 1.13 -6.19
C ALA A 659 -24.56 2.32 -7.16
N LEU A 660 -23.90 2.27 -8.31
CA LEU A 660 -24.02 3.30 -9.34
C LEU A 660 -25.42 3.33 -9.98
N TRP A 661 -26.16 2.21 -9.96
CA TRP A 661 -27.34 1.95 -10.77
C TRP A 661 -28.47 2.95 -10.58
N PRO A 662 -28.89 3.35 -9.37
CA PRO A 662 -30.00 4.32 -9.21
C PRO A 662 -29.60 5.74 -9.65
N HIS A 663 -28.32 6.04 -9.78
CA HIS A 663 -27.83 7.37 -10.15
C HIS A 663 -27.49 7.50 -11.63
N LEU A 664 -27.45 6.38 -12.36
CA LEU A 664 -26.92 6.30 -13.73
C LEU A 664 -27.68 7.21 -14.72
N ALA A 665 -28.98 7.41 -14.53
CA ALA A 665 -29.78 8.31 -15.36
C ALA A 665 -29.33 9.80 -15.30
N GLY A 666 -28.62 10.20 -14.26
CA GLY A 666 -28.02 11.54 -14.11
C GLY A 666 -26.74 11.76 -14.89
N MET A 667 -26.13 10.71 -15.42
CA MET A 667 -24.85 10.77 -16.11
C MET A 667 -25.01 11.42 -17.50
N SER A 668 -24.62 12.68 -17.59
CA SER A 668 -24.65 13.46 -18.85
C SER A 668 -23.26 13.98 -19.27
N SER A 669 -22.27 13.91 -18.39
CA SER A 669 -20.90 14.32 -18.65
C SER A 669 -20.12 13.24 -19.40
N ARG A 670 -19.02 13.63 -20.05
CA ARG A 670 -18.17 12.69 -20.79
C ARG A 670 -17.48 11.71 -19.82
N LEU A 671 -17.49 10.43 -20.17
CA LEU A 671 -16.81 9.35 -19.43
C LEU A 671 -15.72 8.70 -20.28
N LEU A 672 -14.51 8.58 -19.72
CA LEU A 672 -13.50 7.60 -20.13
C LEU A 672 -13.50 6.46 -19.09
N LEU A 673 -13.93 5.28 -19.51
CA LEU A 673 -13.89 4.06 -18.71
C LEU A 673 -12.61 3.27 -19.05
N VAL A 674 -11.79 2.97 -18.05
CA VAL A 674 -10.53 2.23 -18.23
C VAL A 674 -10.52 1.00 -17.33
N HIS A 675 -10.15 -0.19 -17.86
CA HIS A 675 -10.05 -1.40 -17.03
C HIS A 675 -9.07 -2.43 -17.61
N GLY A 676 -8.34 -3.14 -16.73
CA GLY A 676 -7.56 -4.32 -17.06
C GLY A 676 -8.48 -5.54 -17.28
N MET A 677 -8.28 -6.27 -18.37
CA MET A 677 -9.17 -7.39 -18.73
C MET A 677 -8.84 -8.70 -18.00
N ALA A 678 -7.85 -8.68 -17.12
CA ALA A 678 -7.46 -9.79 -16.22
C ALA A 678 -7.45 -9.34 -14.75
N ASP A 679 -8.18 -8.26 -14.41
CA ASP A 679 -8.28 -7.74 -13.05
C ASP A 679 -8.90 -8.80 -12.14
N ASP A 680 -8.18 -9.17 -11.06
CA ASP A 680 -8.52 -10.22 -10.11
C ASP A 680 -8.90 -9.67 -8.73
N ASN A 681 -8.97 -8.34 -8.61
CA ASN A 681 -9.40 -7.61 -7.42
C ASN A 681 -10.76 -6.94 -7.66
N VAL A 682 -10.80 -5.88 -8.48
CA VAL A 682 -12.05 -5.31 -9.01
C VAL A 682 -12.34 -5.99 -10.33
N LEU A 683 -13.15 -7.03 -10.30
CA LEU A 683 -13.38 -7.89 -11.46
C LEU A 683 -13.90 -7.06 -12.66
N PHE A 684 -13.46 -7.41 -13.87
CA PHE A 684 -13.87 -6.72 -15.10
C PHE A 684 -15.40 -6.71 -15.31
N THR A 685 -16.12 -7.56 -14.60
CA THR A 685 -17.60 -7.60 -14.56
C THR A 685 -18.20 -6.26 -14.14
N HIS A 686 -17.58 -5.51 -13.23
CA HIS A 686 -18.03 -4.16 -12.88
C HIS A 686 -18.14 -3.24 -14.10
N SER A 687 -17.13 -3.27 -14.97
CA SER A 687 -17.12 -2.46 -16.20
C SER A 687 -18.05 -3.02 -17.27
N THR A 688 -18.15 -4.35 -17.45
CA THR A 688 -19.03 -4.91 -18.47
C THR A 688 -20.50 -4.67 -18.17
N GLU A 689 -20.89 -4.70 -16.89
CA GLU A 689 -22.25 -4.37 -16.47
C GLU A 689 -22.55 -2.88 -16.70
N LEU A 690 -21.61 -1.99 -16.33
CA LEU A 690 -21.75 -0.56 -16.60
C LEU A 690 -21.90 -0.27 -18.09
N MET A 691 -21.02 -0.85 -18.93
CA MET A 691 -21.09 -0.69 -20.39
C MET A 691 -22.49 -1.09 -20.93
N SER A 692 -23.00 -2.26 -20.50
CA SER A 692 -24.30 -2.74 -20.92
C SER A 692 -25.43 -1.77 -20.57
N ARG A 693 -25.42 -1.23 -19.34
CA ARG A 693 -26.45 -0.28 -18.86
C ARG A 693 -26.38 1.06 -19.58
N LEU A 694 -25.17 1.61 -19.80
CA LEU A 694 -24.97 2.85 -20.56
C LEU A 694 -25.46 2.71 -22.02
N GLN A 695 -25.14 1.57 -22.66
CA GLN A 695 -25.60 1.27 -24.02
C GLN A 695 -27.13 1.18 -24.08
N GLN A 696 -27.78 0.52 -23.12
CA GLN A 696 -29.24 0.44 -23.02
C GLN A 696 -29.91 1.81 -22.84
N GLN A 697 -29.24 2.74 -22.14
CA GLN A 697 -29.70 4.12 -21.98
C GLN A 697 -29.39 5.01 -23.19
N GLY A 698 -28.58 4.53 -24.16
CA GLY A 698 -28.10 5.34 -25.26
C GLY A 698 -27.04 6.37 -24.88
N THR A 699 -26.40 6.22 -23.72
CA THR A 699 -25.33 7.11 -23.23
C THR A 699 -24.00 6.72 -23.88
N ALA A 700 -23.37 7.67 -24.58
CA ALA A 700 -22.04 7.47 -25.18
C ALA A 700 -20.93 7.58 -24.13
N PHE A 701 -19.91 6.75 -24.27
CA PHE A 701 -18.70 6.77 -23.42
C PHE A 701 -17.48 6.35 -24.25
N GLU A 702 -16.29 6.77 -23.80
CA GLU A 702 -15.01 6.28 -24.32
C GLU A 702 -14.54 5.10 -23.47
N LEU A 703 -13.99 4.07 -24.11
CA LEU A 703 -13.53 2.85 -23.45
C LEU A 703 -12.08 2.57 -23.78
N MET A 704 -11.28 2.24 -22.76
CA MET A 704 -9.92 1.75 -22.91
C MET A 704 -9.72 0.50 -22.07
N THR A 705 -9.52 -0.64 -22.70
CA THR A 705 -9.26 -1.92 -22.01
C THR A 705 -7.84 -2.38 -22.26
N TYR A 706 -7.27 -3.11 -21.27
CA TYR A 706 -5.91 -3.62 -21.33
C TYR A 706 -5.93 -5.15 -21.25
N PRO A 707 -5.74 -5.85 -22.39
CA PRO A 707 -5.60 -7.30 -22.40
C PRO A 707 -4.43 -7.74 -21.52
N GLY A 708 -4.66 -8.74 -20.64
CA GLY A 708 -3.70 -9.21 -19.64
C GLY A 708 -3.43 -8.25 -18.48
N GLY A 709 -4.03 -7.06 -18.50
CA GLY A 709 -3.84 -6.08 -17.43
C GLY A 709 -4.57 -6.50 -16.15
N LYS A 710 -3.84 -6.51 -15.03
CA LYS A 710 -4.37 -6.67 -13.66
C LYS A 710 -4.79 -5.32 -13.10
N HIS A 711 -5.22 -5.27 -11.82
CA HIS A 711 -5.75 -4.07 -11.16
C HIS A 711 -4.82 -2.85 -11.22
N GLY A 712 -3.52 -3.06 -11.06
CA GLY A 712 -2.51 -1.98 -11.06
C GLY A 712 -2.08 -1.49 -12.42
N LEU A 713 -2.37 -2.21 -13.54
CA LEU A 713 -1.80 -1.97 -14.86
C LEU A 713 -0.27 -1.73 -14.78
N SER A 714 0.43 -2.62 -14.06
CA SER A 714 1.78 -2.39 -13.51
C SER A 714 2.89 -2.32 -14.56
N GLN A 715 2.64 -2.84 -15.77
CA GLN A 715 3.64 -2.82 -16.85
C GLN A 715 3.95 -1.38 -17.28
N PRO A 716 5.23 -0.99 -17.47
CA PRO A 716 5.61 0.39 -17.80
C PRO A 716 4.89 0.94 -19.05
N TRP A 717 4.76 0.12 -20.11
CA TRP A 717 4.05 0.52 -21.32
C TRP A 717 2.55 0.72 -21.10
N MET A 718 1.91 -0.10 -20.22
CA MET A 718 0.50 0.10 -19.85
C MET A 718 0.33 1.41 -19.07
N ARG A 719 1.22 1.68 -18.12
CA ARG A 719 1.24 2.96 -17.37
C ARG A 719 1.35 4.14 -18.32
N THR A 720 2.33 4.14 -19.20
CA THR A 720 2.50 5.20 -20.19
C THR A 720 1.24 5.41 -21.01
N HIS A 721 0.65 4.32 -21.51
CA HIS A 721 -0.53 4.40 -22.40
C HIS A 721 -1.78 4.89 -21.64
N VAL A 722 -2.04 4.37 -20.43
CA VAL A 722 -3.24 4.77 -19.66
C VAL A 722 -3.17 6.23 -19.24
N TYR A 723 -2.03 6.71 -18.77
CA TYR A 723 -1.90 8.11 -18.34
C TYR A 723 -1.95 9.08 -19.55
N ARG A 724 -1.46 8.65 -20.72
CA ARG A 724 -1.67 9.40 -21.98
C ARG A 724 -3.15 9.47 -22.34
N ALA A 725 -3.86 8.34 -22.32
CA ALA A 725 -5.29 8.32 -22.63
C ALA A 725 -6.09 9.22 -21.68
N ILE A 726 -5.75 9.24 -20.39
CA ILE A 726 -6.38 10.13 -19.40
C ILE A 726 -6.07 11.60 -19.70
N ALA A 727 -4.80 11.94 -19.95
CA ALA A 727 -4.39 13.31 -20.24
C ALA A 727 -5.06 13.83 -21.52
N ASP A 728 -5.02 13.07 -22.61
CA ASP A 728 -5.66 13.42 -23.89
C ASP A 728 -7.17 13.58 -23.75
N PHE A 729 -7.81 12.71 -22.96
CA PHE A 729 -9.23 12.80 -22.68
C PHE A 729 -9.60 14.08 -21.94
N LEU A 730 -8.86 14.41 -20.88
CA LEU A 730 -9.08 15.62 -20.08
C LEU A 730 -8.73 16.91 -20.87
N GLN A 731 -7.69 16.90 -21.71
CA GLN A 731 -7.35 18.05 -22.56
C GLN A 731 -8.46 18.38 -23.57
N ARG A 732 -9.22 17.36 -24.00
CA ARG A 732 -10.37 17.54 -24.89
C ARG A 732 -11.65 18.03 -24.19
N MET A 733 -11.57 18.37 -22.89
CA MET A 733 -12.65 19.08 -22.22
C MET A 733 -12.78 20.48 -22.81
N GLY A 734 -13.67 20.67 -23.72
CA GLY A 734 -14.14 21.97 -24.20
C GLY A 734 -15.60 22.13 -23.79
N PRO A 735 -16.18 23.34 -23.92
CA PRO A 735 -17.63 23.42 -23.97
C PRO A 735 -18.06 22.40 -25.01
N SER A 736 -18.95 21.48 -24.65
CA SER A 736 -19.59 20.61 -25.63
C SER A 736 -19.97 21.54 -26.77
N ALA A 737 -19.58 21.21 -28.02
CA ALA A 737 -20.16 21.82 -29.19
C ALA A 737 -21.66 21.49 -29.17
N GLY A 738 -22.33 22.10 -28.19
CA GLY A 738 -23.73 22.02 -27.94
C GLY A 738 -24.41 22.90 -28.93
N GLY A 739 -25.14 22.28 -29.83
CA GLY A 739 -26.17 22.96 -30.55
C GLY A 739 -25.74 23.70 -31.81
N ALA A 740 -24.97 23.10 -32.70
CA ALA A 740 -25.29 23.27 -34.10
C ALA A 740 -26.49 22.33 -34.38
N ALA A 741 -27.69 22.89 -34.32
CA ALA A 741 -28.86 22.20 -34.88
C ALA A 741 -28.46 21.72 -36.28
N ALA A 742 -28.60 20.42 -36.52
CA ALA A 742 -28.49 19.85 -37.84
C ALA A 742 -29.45 20.58 -38.79
N PRO A 743 -29.04 20.89 -40.02
CA PRO A 743 -29.90 21.52 -41.00
C PRO A 743 -31.11 20.67 -41.36
#